data_48e61f12de542301b5adb739b496333a
#
_entry.id   48e61f12de542301b5adb739b496333a
#
_cell.length_a   1.000
_cell.length_b   1.000
_cell.length_c   1.000
_cell.angle_alpha   90.00
_cell.angle_beta   90.00
_cell.angle_gamma   90.00
#
_symmetry.space_group_name_H-M   'P 1'
#
loop_
_entity.id
_entity.type
_entity.pdbx_description
1 polymer ?
#
loop_
_entity_poly.entity_id
_entity_poly.type
_entity_poly.pdbx_seq_one_letter_code
_entity_poly.pdbx_strand_id
1 'polypeptide(L)'
;MNYDRYEARRIAEDLEEPVDEAANLAEKLGLDPYPVNYWIVDYDEMNELIAYGGFQERYPHWRWGMQYDQQQKQSQFLGGKAFEIVNNDDPSHAFLQESNSLADQKAVITHVEAHADFFANNEWFGMFGGRASRRDADSASGESRERGPDAAAMLARHSETIEEYMQDPDIDRAEVEKWIDHVLCLEDNIDQHRPYAPIETDDRDEVLDREEDIEDLEAKLDELDLSEEVVGQVFDRDWLEAQRDEDGEVTFPSEPEKDVIGFLRQHGMAYDPDAEKAVSMTDWQKEILEILRREAYYFAPQKMTKVMNEGWAAYHESTMMTKEAFAGDDEFVEYADHMAQVLGSPGFNPYKLGLELWQYVENTENRREVVERLLRVEGITWRNFHDRVDFEEVQDLIAPEEALTDVPAHLDALDPGDSRVDADALERAREGEIDVEKYPWKVLTYEGLAERHYSLVEPQNRGFVSRIGQDDLERISRYMFDDSRYDGVAEALEDIDYTRGWDRMFEVRESHNDVTFLDEFLTQEFVDENDYFTYEYTQSTGDYRVTSTDYEDVKKKLMLRFTNFGKPTIVVEDGNYNNRNELLLAHKYNGVMLDRQQAEDTLERVFELWGRPVNLKTIVKELDEHDIEVAKRRDREPEPEERGKLIRYDGEEITTRDLDWEEVEHLAATDVDYDTKPDEWLA
;
A
#
# COMPACT_ATOMS: atom_id res chain seq x y z
N MET A 1 -27.49 32.02 -10.78
CA MET A 1 -27.60 30.99 -9.75
C MET A 1 -27.92 29.70 -10.50
N ASN A 2 -26.98 28.77 -10.53
CA ASN A 2 -27.23 27.48 -11.15
C ASN A 2 -28.27 26.72 -10.31
N TYR A 3 -29.36 26.33 -10.95
CA TYR A 3 -30.42 25.53 -10.31
C TYR A 3 -29.86 24.18 -9.82
N ASP A 4 -28.84 23.71 -10.49
CA ASP A 4 -28.20 22.40 -10.24
C ASP A 4 -27.53 22.29 -8.85
N ARG A 5 -27.03 23.39 -8.26
CA ARG A 5 -26.42 23.38 -6.92
C ARG A 5 -27.41 23.55 -5.76
N TYR A 6 -28.70 23.68 -6.02
CA TYR A 6 -29.70 23.75 -4.95
C TYR A 6 -29.93 22.39 -4.31
N GLU A 7 -29.93 21.34 -5.12
CA GLU A 7 -30.07 19.95 -4.64
C GLU A 7 -28.85 19.56 -3.78
N ALA A 8 -27.64 19.78 -4.29
CA ALA A 8 -26.39 19.51 -3.56
C ALA A 8 -26.33 20.22 -2.18
N ARG A 9 -26.82 21.47 -2.11
CA ARG A 9 -26.90 22.19 -0.83
C ARG A 9 -27.88 21.57 0.15
N ARG A 10 -29.03 21.13 -0.35
CA ARG A 10 -30.01 20.45 0.50
C ARG A 10 -29.47 19.14 1.04
N ILE A 11 -28.79 18.35 0.20
CA ILE A 11 -28.13 17.12 0.62
C ILE A 11 -27.07 17.43 1.69
N ALA A 12 -26.25 18.46 1.48
CA ALA A 12 -25.23 18.85 2.46
C ALA A 12 -25.85 19.27 3.80
N GLU A 13 -26.98 20.02 3.79
CA GLU A 13 -27.70 20.38 5.02
C GLU A 13 -28.28 19.15 5.74
N ASP A 14 -28.82 18.16 4.98
CA ASP A 14 -29.35 16.91 5.53
C ASP A 14 -28.26 16.00 6.11
N LEU A 15 -26.99 16.17 5.72
CA LEU A 15 -25.85 15.38 6.15
C LEU A 15 -25.04 16.01 7.32
N GLU A 16 -25.34 17.23 7.77
CA GLU A 16 -24.60 17.86 8.89
C GLU A 16 -24.64 16.99 10.16
N GLU A 17 -25.82 16.53 10.59
CA GLU A 17 -25.93 15.63 11.76
C GLU A 17 -25.25 14.27 11.53
N PRO A 18 -25.46 13.55 10.40
CA PRO A 18 -24.73 12.32 10.11
C PRO A 18 -23.20 12.44 10.13
N VAL A 19 -22.62 13.51 9.59
CA VAL A 19 -21.17 13.76 9.62
C VAL A 19 -20.68 13.92 11.04
N ASP A 20 -21.31 14.79 11.84
CA ASP A 20 -20.92 15.02 13.23
C ASP A 20 -21.02 13.74 14.07
N GLU A 21 -22.08 12.95 13.88
CA GLU A 21 -22.30 11.72 14.63
C GLU A 21 -21.35 10.59 14.18
N ALA A 22 -21.01 10.50 12.90
CA ALA A 22 -20.03 9.53 12.40
C ALA A 22 -18.63 9.83 12.97
N ALA A 23 -18.21 11.09 12.97
CA ALA A 23 -16.94 11.52 13.56
C ALA A 23 -16.87 11.18 15.07
N ASN A 24 -17.95 11.47 15.82
CA ASN A 24 -18.04 11.13 17.25
C ASN A 24 -17.98 9.61 17.49
N LEU A 25 -18.63 8.80 16.65
CA LEU A 25 -18.61 7.34 16.75
C LEU A 25 -17.23 6.79 16.40
N ALA A 26 -16.59 7.33 15.36
CA ALA A 26 -15.22 6.99 14.99
C ALA A 26 -14.26 7.19 16.16
N GLU A 27 -14.31 8.34 16.83
CA GLU A 27 -13.50 8.64 18.02
C GLU A 27 -13.78 7.64 19.17
N LYS A 28 -15.04 7.30 19.41
CA LYS A 28 -15.42 6.30 20.44
C LYS A 28 -14.90 4.90 20.11
N LEU A 29 -14.78 4.54 18.83
CA LEU A 29 -14.17 3.29 18.37
C LEU A 29 -12.63 3.33 18.34
N GLY A 30 -12.01 4.42 18.80
CA GLY A 30 -10.55 4.57 18.90
C GLY A 30 -9.87 5.08 17.63
N LEU A 31 -10.63 5.49 16.61
CA LEU A 31 -10.07 6.14 15.43
C LEU A 31 -9.61 7.58 15.77
N ASP A 32 -8.57 8.04 15.08
CA ASP A 32 -8.02 9.41 15.21
C ASP A 32 -7.74 9.98 13.81
N PRO A 33 -8.82 10.29 13.07
CA PRO A 33 -8.75 10.71 11.67
C PRO A 33 -8.16 12.12 11.51
N TYR A 34 -7.65 12.44 10.32
CA TYR A 34 -7.56 13.83 9.89
C TYR A 34 -8.95 14.47 9.86
N PRO A 35 -9.07 15.78 10.10
CA PRO A 35 -10.32 16.48 9.84
C PRO A 35 -10.76 16.28 8.39
N VAL A 36 -12.03 15.99 8.16
CA VAL A 36 -12.57 15.73 6.81
C VAL A 36 -13.48 16.88 6.36
N ASN A 37 -13.25 17.36 5.16
CA ASN A 37 -14.14 18.29 4.45
C ASN A 37 -14.95 17.51 3.43
N TYR A 38 -16.27 17.49 3.59
CA TYR A 38 -17.19 16.79 2.70
C TYR A 38 -17.74 17.70 1.60
N TRP A 39 -17.75 17.22 0.36
CA TRP A 39 -18.24 17.93 -0.83
C TRP A 39 -19.28 17.11 -1.55
N ILE A 40 -20.39 17.71 -1.92
CA ILE A 40 -21.39 17.06 -2.79
C ILE A 40 -21.11 17.44 -4.24
N VAL A 41 -20.85 16.43 -5.07
CA VAL A 41 -20.48 16.58 -6.47
C VAL A 41 -21.44 15.83 -7.38
N ASP A 42 -21.59 16.33 -8.61
CA ASP A 42 -22.40 15.64 -9.62
C ASP A 42 -21.60 14.49 -10.29
N TYR A 43 -22.26 13.78 -11.19
CA TYR A 43 -21.67 12.63 -11.89
C TYR A 43 -20.47 13.03 -12.76
N ASP A 44 -20.52 14.16 -13.43
CA ASP A 44 -19.46 14.61 -14.33
C ASP A 44 -18.25 15.11 -13.51
N GLU A 45 -18.49 15.88 -12.44
CA GLU A 45 -17.48 16.30 -11.48
C GLU A 45 -16.79 15.09 -10.81
N MET A 46 -17.55 14.04 -10.44
CA MET A 46 -17.00 12.82 -9.89
C MET A 46 -16.06 12.10 -10.87
N ASN A 47 -16.46 11.95 -12.12
CA ASN A 47 -15.62 11.32 -13.15
C ASN A 47 -14.35 12.15 -13.46
N GLU A 48 -14.42 13.48 -13.38
CA GLU A 48 -13.27 14.37 -13.52
C GLU A 48 -12.28 14.17 -12.36
N LEU A 49 -12.77 14.14 -11.12
CA LEU A 49 -11.95 13.85 -9.94
C LEU A 49 -11.27 12.48 -10.05
N ILE A 50 -11.97 11.44 -10.45
CA ILE A 50 -11.39 10.11 -10.68
C ILE A 50 -10.27 10.19 -11.73
N ALA A 51 -10.51 10.88 -12.85
CA ALA A 51 -9.51 11.02 -13.89
C ALA A 51 -8.25 11.77 -13.41
N TYR A 52 -8.40 12.68 -12.46
CA TYR A 52 -7.32 13.49 -11.87
C TYR A 52 -6.68 12.86 -10.63
N GLY A 53 -7.08 11.63 -10.26
CA GLY A 53 -6.54 10.93 -9.10
C GLY A 53 -7.03 11.47 -7.75
N GLY A 54 -8.26 12.01 -7.71
CA GLY A 54 -8.90 12.54 -6.50
C GLY A 54 -8.67 14.04 -6.25
N PHE A 55 -8.09 14.77 -7.20
CA PHE A 55 -7.79 16.20 -7.07
C PHE A 55 -8.53 17.05 -8.11
N GLN A 56 -8.74 18.32 -7.79
CA GLN A 56 -9.47 19.26 -8.64
C GLN A 56 -8.62 19.86 -9.74
N GLU A 57 -7.31 19.88 -9.59
CA GLU A 57 -6.39 20.52 -10.53
C GLU A 57 -5.26 19.57 -10.92
N ARG A 58 -5.01 19.47 -12.23
CA ARG A 58 -3.86 18.77 -12.84
C ARG A 58 -3.36 19.56 -14.04
N TYR A 59 -2.10 19.37 -14.37
CA TYR A 59 -1.51 19.99 -15.57
C TYR A 59 -2.21 19.53 -16.85
N PRO A 60 -2.31 20.38 -17.88
CA PRO A 60 -2.96 20.02 -19.15
C PRO A 60 -2.21 18.89 -19.87
N HIS A 61 -2.85 17.74 -19.99
CA HIS A 61 -2.31 16.59 -20.71
C HIS A 61 -3.42 15.70 -21.28
N TRP A 62 -3.19 15.09 -22.44
CA TRP A 62 -4.15 14.20 -23.11
C TRP A 62 -4.56 13.00 -22.26
N ARG A 63 -3.69 12.54 -21.37
CA ARG A 63 -3.88 11.41 -20.43
C ARG A 63 -5.18 11.56 -19.63
N TRP A 64 -5.43 12.74 -19.11
CA TRP A 64 -6.59 12.99 -18.26
C TRP A 64 -7.91 12.87 -19.02
N GLY A 65 -7.96 13.39 -20.24
CA GLY A 65 -9.12 13.22 -21.12
C GLY A 65 -9.38 11.77 -21.51
N MET A 66 -8.32 10.99 -21.73
CA MET A 66 -8.43 9.55 -21.98
C MET A 66 -8.93 8.79 -20.75
N GLN A 67 -8.43 9.08 -19.56
CA GLN A 67 -8.89 8.48 -18.32
C GLN A 67 -10.35 8.80 -18.03
N TYR A 68 -10.77 10.05 -18.25
CA TYR A 68 -12.17 10.45 -18.15
C TYR A 68 -13.08 9.67 -19.11
N ASP A 69 -12.70 9.54 -20.38
CA ASP A 69 -13.46 8.77 -21.39
C ASP A 69 -13.53 7.26 -21.06
N GLN A 70 -12.46 6.70 -20.51
CA GLN A 70 -12.45 5.32 -20.03
C GLN A 70 -13.40 5.13 -18.85
N GLN A 71 -13.36 6.02 -17.86
CA GLN A 71 -14.22 5.96 -16.68
C GLN A 71 -15.70 6.08 -17.08
N GLN A 72 -16.02 7.01 -17.95
CA GLN A 72 -17.38 7.18 -18.48
C GLN A 72 -17.89 5.90 -19.18
N LYS A 73 -17.04 5.26 -20.00
CA LYS A 73 -17.39 4.02 -20.68
C LYS A 73 -17.56 2.85 -19.72
N GLN A 74 -16.68 2.72 -18.72
CA GLN A 74 -16.80 1.68 -17.70
C GLN A 74 -18.11 1.79 -16.94
N SER A 75 -18.46 2.99 -16.47
CA SER A 75 -19.73 3.24 -15.76
C SER A 75 -20.95 2.90 -16.62
N GLN A 76 -20.94 3.25 -17.91
CA GLN A 76 -22.05 2.99 -18.83
C GLN A 76 -22.22 1.49 -19.17
N PHE A 77 -21.12 0.74 -19.32
CA PHE A 77 -21.16 -0.63 -19.83
C PHE A 77 -21.10 -1.70 -18.73
N LEU A 78 -20.43 -1.42 -17.62
CA LEU A 78 -20.24 -2.37 -16.53
C LEU A 78 -21.10 -2.05 -15.30
N GLY A 79 -21.76 -0.89 -15.25
CA GLY A 79 -22.73 -0.52 -14.21
C GLY A 79 -22.06 -0.20 -12.85
N GLY A 80 -20.77 0.10 -12.83
CA GLY A 80 -20.09 0.55 -11.61
C GLY A 80 -20.49 2.00 -11.29
N LYS A 81 -20.88 2.26 -10.04
CA LYS A 81 -21.09 3.61 -9.48
C LYS A 81 -19.91 3.91 -8.54
N ALA A 82 -19.26 5.05 -8.75
CA ALA A 82 -18.38 5.59 -7.73
C ALA A 82 -19.25 6.33 -6.70
N PHE A 83 -19.16 5.92 -5.44
CA PHE A 83 -19.92 6.51 -4.36
C PHE A 83 -19.22 7.73 -3.79
N GLU A 84 -17.90 7.68 -3.72
CA GLU A 84 -17.02 8.69 -3.12
C GLU A 84 -15.62 8.67 -3.75
N ILE A 85 -14.88 9.72 -3.44
CA ILE A 85 -13.42 9.80 -3.51
C ILE A 85 -12.94 10.52 -2.27
N VAL A 86 -11.88 10.04 -1.64
CA VAL A 86 -11.19 10.73 -0.56
C VAL A 86 -9.70 10.86 -0.88
N ASN A 87 -9.13 12.02 -0.60
CA ASN A 87 -7.69 12.23 -0.75
C ASN A 87 -6.99 12.23 0.62
N ASN A 88 -5.71 11.83 0.62
CA ASN A 88 -4.86 11.78 1.81
C ASN A 88 -4.21 13.15 2.05
N ASP A 89 -5.01 14.14 2.41
CA ASP A 89 -4.56 15.49 2.74
C ASP A 89 -4.90 15.84 4.21
N ASP A 90 -4.33 16.87 4.77
CA ASP A 90 -4.64 17.37 6.11
C ASP A 90 -5.07 18.86 6.02
N PRO A 91 -6.37 19.14 6.05
CA PRO A 91 -7.52 18.24 6.19
C PRO A 91 -7.78 17.38 4.95
N SER A 92 -8.33 16.18 5.14
CA SER A 92 -8.78 15.33 4.02
C SER A 92 -10.00 15.94 3.33
N HIS A 93 -10.12 15.71 2.03
CA HIS A 93 -11.28 16.12 1.25
C HIS A 93 -11.99 14.88 0.70
N ALA A 94 -13.26 14.73 1.03
CA ALA A 94 -14.12 13.67 0.57
C ALA A 94 -15.20 14.21 -0.36
N PHE A 95 -15.31 13.62 -1.54
CA PHE A 95 -16.28 14.00 -2.57
C PHE A 95 -17.34 12.91 -2.68
N LEU A 96 -18.59 13.27 -2.37
CA LEU A 96 -19.73 12.37 -2.34
C LEU A 96 -20.64 12.64 -3.53
N GLN A 97 -21.07 11.57 -4.21
CA GLN A 97 -21.94 11.73 -5.37
C GLN A 97 -23.36 12.13 -4.94
N GLU A 98 -23.92 13.17 -5.57
CA GLU A 98 -25.26 13.70 -5.25
C GLU A 98 -26.39 12.69 -5.46
N SER A 99 -26.19 11.66 -6.30
CA SER A 99 -27.18 10.61 -6.57
C SER A 99 -27.17 9.47 -5.55
N ASN A 100 -26.34 9.51 -4.52
CA ASN A 100 -26.34 8.53 -3.44
C ASN A 100 -27.65 8.64 -2.62
N SER A 101 -28.20 7.50 -2.20
CA SER A 101 -29.27 7.47 -1.21
C SER A 101 -28.73 7.96 0.16
N LEU A 102 -29.63 8.21 1.11
CA LEU A 102 -29.19 8.59 2.47
C LEU A 102 -28.39 7.47 3.13
N ALA A 103 -28.77 6.21 2.90
CA ALA A 103 -28.02 5.05 3.38
C ALA A 103 -26.61 4.98 2.75
N ASP A 104 -26.49 5.17 1.42
CA ASP A 104 -25.20 5.25 0.75
C ASP A 104 -24.35 6.40 1.31
N GLN A 105 -24.94 7.61 1.52
CA GLN A 105 -24.21 8.75 2.06
C GLN A 105 -23.66 8.47 3.46
N LYS A 106 -24.47 7.87 4.34
CA LYS A 106 -24.03 7.51 5.69
C LYS A 106 -22.93 6.44 5.67
N ALA A 107 -23.08 5.40 4.82
CA ALA A 107 -22.05 4.39 4.62
C ALA A 107 -20.73 5.02 4.20
N VAL A 108 -20.78 5.88 3.18
CA VAL A 108 -19.59 6.57 2.67
C VAL A 108 -18.97 7.48 3.73
N ILE A 109 -19.75 8.22 4.53
CA ILE A 109 -19.21 9.07 5.58
C ILE A 109 -18.44 8.23 6.61
N THR A 110 -19.02 7.12 7.09
CA THR A 110 -18.33 6.22 8.04
C THR A 110 -17.09 5.57 7.43
N HIS A 111 -17.12 5.24 6.15
CA HIS A 111 -16.00 4.71 5.37
C HIS A 111 -14.85 5.72 5.26
N VAL A 112 -15.18 6.96 4.96
CA VAL A 112 -14.22 8.07 4.83
C VAL A 112 -13.55 8.41 6.16
N GLU A 113 -14.26 8.40 7.29
CA GLU A 113 -13.64 8.60 8.61
C GLU A 113 -12.55 7.56 8.88
N ALA A 114 -12.78 6.29 8.50
CA ALA A 114 -11.78 5.25 8.65
C ALA A 114 -10.61 5.40 7.66
N HIS A 115 -10.83 5.86 6.43
CA HIS A 115 -9.75 6.22 5.52
C HIS A 115 -8.90 7.36 6.04
N ALA A 116 -9.53 8.42 6.56
CA ALA A 116 -8.83 9.57 7.13
C ALA A 116 -8.00 9.18 8.37
N ASP A 117 -8.51 8.22 9.18
CA ASP A 117 -7.76 7.62 10.27
C ASP A 117 -6.54 6.84 9.76
N PHE A 118 -6.71 6.02 8.72
CA PHE A 118 -5.62 5.24 8.13
C PHE A 118 -4.53 6.16 7.58
N PHE A 119 -4.89 7.21 6.83
CA PHE A 119 -3.94 8.20 6.32
C PHE A 119 -3.17 8.93 7.42
N ALA A 120 -3.85 9.23 8.53
CA ALA A 120 -3.24 9.95 9.64
C ALA A 120 -2.24 9.12 10.45
N ASN A 121 -2.39 7.79 10.46
CA ASN A 121 -1.71 6.95 11.44
C ASN A 121 -0.83 5.85 10.84
N ASN A 122 -0.93 5.53 9.56
CA ASN A 122 -0.05 4.55 8.93
C ASN A 122 1.31 5.17 8.60
N GLU A 123 2.41 4.51 9.00
CA GLU A 123 3.79 5.01 8.85
C GLU A 123 4.19 5.26 7.39
N TRP A 124 3.66 4.49 6.43
CA TRP A 124 3.96 4.66 5.02
C TRP A 124 3.47 5.99 4.47
N PHE A 125 2.30 6.47 4.90
CA PHE A 125 1.83 7.82 4.56
C PHE A 125 2.71 8.90 5.21
N GLY A 126 3.16 8.69 6.45
CA GLY A 126 4.09 9.59 7.13
C GLY A 126 5.44 9.68 6.43
N MET A 127 5.97 8.56 5.96
CA MET A 127 7.28 8.48 5.29
C MET A 127 7.34 9.34 4.01
N PHE A 128 6.29 9.32 3.20
CA PHE A 128 6.25 10.06 1.93
C PHE A 128 5.65 11.47 2.05
N GLY A 129 4.91 11.75 3.13
CA GLY A 129 4.33 13.06 3.42
C GLY A 129 5.24 14.04 4.17
N GLY A 130 6.46 13.64 4.51
CA GLY A 130 7.40 14.47 5.27
C GLY A 130 7.07 14.62 6.75
N ARG A 131 6.32 13.70 7.33
CA ARG A 131 5.91 13.68 8.74
C ARG A 131 6.93 12.92 9.60
N ALA A 132 7.33 13.53 10.73
CA ALA A 132 7.96 12.77 11.80
C ALA A 132 6.91 11.85 12.44
N SER A 133 7.30 10.58 12.69
CA SER A 133 6.42 9.59 13.34
C SER A 133 5.82 10.17 14.63
N ARG A 134 4.56 9.86 14.92
CA ARG A 134 3.85 10.31 16.12
C ARG A 134 4.54 9.92 17.44
N ARG A 135 5.31 8.82 17.44
CA ARG A 135 6.14 8.39 18.57
C ARG A 135 7.24 9.39 18.93
N ASP A 136 7.72 10.16 17.96
CA ASP A 136 8.71 11.22 18.17
C ASP A 136 8.08 12.52 18.68
N ALA A 137 6.79 12.77 18.41
CA ALA A 137 6.06 13.96 18.82
C ALA A 137 5.65 13.95 20.32
N ASP A 138 5.38 12.78 20.91
CA ASP A 138 5.04 12.65 22.33
C ASP A 138 6.26 12.85 23.25
N SER A 139 7.48 12.79 22.71
CA SER A 139 8.72 13.03 23.45
C SER A 139 9.20 14.49 23.45
N ALA A 140 8.63 15.35 22.61
CA ALA A 140 8.99 16.76 22.51
C ALA A 140 7.83 17.65 22.97
N SER A 141 7.98 18.23 24.13
CA SER A 141 7.18 19.29 24.74
C SER A 141 6.38 20.19 23.78
N GLY A 142 5.08 20.05 23.73
CA GLY A 142 4.10 21.15 23.63
C GLY A 142 4.13 22.07 22.41
N GLU A 143 4.82 21.74 21.31
CA GLU A 143 4.81 22.54 20.08
C GLU A 143 3.89 21.91 19.03
N SER A 144 3.11 22.76 18.39
CA SER A 144 2.08 22.53 17.38
C SER A 144 2.33 21.28 16.50
N ARG A 145 1.29 20.44 16.34
CA ARG A 145 1.20 19.41 15.29
C ARG A 145 1.79 19.98 14.00
N GLU A 146 2.90 19.44 13.54
CA GLU A 146 3.34 19.69 12.17
C GLU A 146 2.23 19.20 11.25
N ARG A 147 1.78 20.06 10.35
CA ARG A 147 0.71 19.74 9.38
C ARG A 147 1.12 18.54 8.55
N GLY A 148 0.17 17.68 8.27
CA GLY A 148 0.29 16.64 7.25
C GLY A 148 0.58 17.21 5.85
N PRO A 149 0.62 16.36 4.82
CA PRO A 149 0.91 16.81 3.47
C PRO A 149 -0.17 17.79 2.99
N ASP A 150 0.25 18.90 2.39
CA ASP A 150 -0.63 19.83 1.64
C ASP A 150 -0.56 19.42 0.16
N ALA A 151 -1.18 18.27 -0.15
CA ALA A 151 -1.11 17.63 -1.44
C ALA A 151 -1.84 18.43 -2.52
N ALA A 152 -3.00 18.97 -2.20
CA ALA A 152 -3.76 19.80 -3.13
C ALA A 152 -2.96 21.01 -3.57
N ALA A 153 -2.32 21.73 -2.63
CA ALA A 153 -1.47 22.86 -2.98
C ALA A 153 -0.17 22.45 -3.69
N MET A 154 0.37 21.26 -3.39
CA MET A 154 1.52 20.73 -4.12
C MET A 154 1.15 20.48 -5.58
N LEU A 155 0.07 19.76 -5.85
CA LEU A 155 -0.38 19.43 -7.20
C LEU A 155 -0.81 20.66 -8.00
N ALA A 156 -1.45 21.64 -7.34
CA ALA A 156 -1.79 22.92 -7.96
C ALA A 156 -0.53 23.68 -8.40
N ARG A 157 0.51 23.75 -7.55
CA ARG A 157 1.81 24.37 -7.93
C ARG A 157 2.48 23.60 -9.06
N HIS A 158 2.46 22.28 -9.08
CA HIS A 158 2.98 21.46 -10.17
C HIS A 158 2.25 21.74 -11.48
N SER A 159 0.91 21.82 -11.42
CA SER A 159 0.08 22.18 -12.56
C SER A 159 0.44 23.57 -13.10
N GLU A 160 0.52 24.58 -12.25
CA GLU A 160 0.89 25.94 -12.61
C GLU A 160 2.28 26.00 -13.27
N THR A 161 3.28 25.33 -12.69
CA THR A 161 4.65 25.29 -13.23
C THR A 161 4.68 24.66 -14.64
N ILE A 162 4.01 23.53 -14.83
CA ILE A 162 3.96 22.87 -16.15
C ILE A 162 3.20 23.73 -17.17
N GLU A 163 2.11 24.39 -16.75
CA GLU A 163 1.36 25.30 -17.61
C GLU A 163 2.22 26.52 -18.03
N GLU A 164 3.03 27.06 -17.13
CA GLU A 164 3.97 28.14 -17.44
C GLU A 164 4.94 27.72 -18.57
N TYR A 165 5.50 26.51 -18.51
CA TYR A 165 6.36 25.98 -19.58
C TYR A 165 5.59 25.79 -20.90
N MET A 166 4.36 25.31 -20.85
CA MET A 166 3.51 25.14 -22.05
C MET A 166 3.08 26.48 -22.69
N GLN A 167 3.13 27.57 -21.92
CA GLN A 167 2.77 28.93 -22.39
C GLN A 167 3.99 29.78 -22.75
N ASP A 168 5.21 29.32 -22.42
CA ASP A 168 6.43 30.01 -22.74
C ASP A 168 6.64 30.05 -24.28
N PRO A 169 6.79 31.22 -24.91
CA PRO A 169 6.96 31.33 -26.34
C PRO A 169 8.27 30.73 -26.88
N ASP A 170 9.25 30.48 -26.02
CA ASP A 170 10.55 29.90 -26.39
C ASP A 170 10.55 28.34 -26.22
N ILE A 171 9.47 27.74 -25.70
CA ILE A 171 9.32 26.30 -25.50
C ILE A 171 8.15 25.79 -26.34
N ASP A 172 8.37 24.75 -27.15
CA ASP A 172 7.27 24.12 -27.89
C ASP A 172 6.40 23.29 -26.93
N ARG A 173 5.14 23.63 -26.84
CA ARG A 173 4.16 22.88 -26.04
C ARG A 173 4.13 21.38 -26.35
N ALA A 174 4.29 21.01 -27.63
CA ALA A 174 4.28 19.60 -28.03
C ALA A 174 5.51 18.85 -27.50
N GLU A 175 6.64 19.53 -27.35
CA GLU A 175 7.84 18.96 -26.71
C GLU A 175 7.61 18.76 -25.21
N VAL A 176 6.96 19.69 -24.51
CA VAL A 176 6.60 19.54 -23.11
C VAL A 176 5.68 18.33 -22.91
N GLU A 177 4.61 18.21 -23.71
CA GLU A 177 3.68 17.08 -23.64
C GLU A 177 4.39 15.74 -23.93
N LYS A 178 5.26 15.70 -24.93
CA LYS A 178 6.07 14.52 -25.26
C LYS A 178 7.03 14.16 -24.14
N TRP A 179 7.68 15.15 -23.52
CA TRP A 179 8.58 14.93 -22.40
C TRP A 179 7.87 14.34 -21.19
N ILE A 180 6.69 14.86 -20.86
CA ILE A 180 5.82 14.30 -19.82
C ILE A 180 5.50 12.83 -20.13
N ASP A 181 5.13 12.48 -21.37
CA ASP A 181 4.88 11.10 -21.79
C ASP A 181 6.09 10.18 -21.57
N HIS A 182 7.32 10.67 -21.82
CA HIS A 182 8.53 9.89 -21.58
C HIS A 182 8.74 9.62 -20.09
N VAL A 183 8.52 10.62 -19.22
CA VAL A 183 8.69 10.44 -17.76
C VAL A 183 7.60 9.56 -17.16
N LEU A 184 6.34 9.73 -17.60
CA LEU A 184 5.21 8.98 -17.06
C LEU A 184 5.29 7.47 -17.32
N CYS A 185 6.07 7.00 -18.30
CA CYS A 185 6.27 5.56 -18.47
C CYS A 185 7.09 4.93 -17.32
N LEU A 186 7.73 5.77 -16.49
CA LEU A 186 8.55 5.37 -15.34
C LEU A 186 7.89 5.70 -14.00
N GLU A 187 6.63 6.15 -13.95
CA GLU A 187 5.97 6.63 -12.72
C GLU A 187 5.96 5.62 -11.56
N ASP A 188 6.07 4.31 -11.85
CA ASP A 188 6.15 3.25 -10.86
C ASP A 188 7.61 2.82 -10.54
N ASN A 189 8.61 3.41 -11.21
CA ASN A 189 10.03 3.06 -11.04
C ASN A 189 10.73 4.05 -10.09
N ILE A 190 10.26 4.07 -8.85
CA ILE A 190 10.81 4.81 -7.71
C ILE A 190 11.22 3.83 -6.61
N ASP A 191 12.04 4.26 -5.66
CA ASP A 191 12.33 3.43 -4.48
C ASP A 191 11.23 3.60 -3.42
N GLN A 192 10.25 2.70 -3.45
CA GLN A 192 9.10 2.71 -2.53
C GLN A 192 9.47 2.47 -1.06
N HIS A 193 10.73 2.11 -0.76
CA HIS A 193 11.21 1.86 0.60
C HIS A 193 12.06 2.99 1.18
N ARG A 194 12.26 4.05 0.40
CA ARG A 194 12.98 5.26 0.84
C ARG A 194 12.06 6.47 0.89
N PRO A 195 12.19 7.33 1.92
CA PRO A 195 11.49 8.62 1.92
C PRO A 195 11.88 9.46 0.71
N TYR A 196 10.92 10.24 0.21
CA TYR A 196 11.24 11.23 -0.80
C TYR A 196 12.31 12.21 -0.29
N ALA A 197 13.37 12.40 -1.07
CA ALA A 197 14.37 13.41 -0.87
C ALA A 197 14.55 14.21 -2.16
N PRO A 198 14.53 15.57 -2.11
CA PRO A 198 14.86 16.38 -3.26
C PRO A 198 16.29 16.10 -3.73
N ILE A 199 16.49 16.03 -5.05
CA ILE A 199 17.83 15.86 -5.61
C ILE A 199 18.48 17.25 -5.68
N GLU A 200 19.52 17.46 -4.89
CA GLU A 200 20.34 18.67 -4.96
C GLU A 200 21.20 18.64 -6.23
N THR A 201 21.35 19.80 -6.88
CA THR A 201 21.82 19.90 -8.27
C THR A 201 23.34 19.86 -8.46
N ASP A 202 24.10 19.71 -7.37
CA ASP A 202 25.55 19.98 -7.40
C ASP A 202 26.48 18.74 -7.53
N ASP A 203 25.98 17.50 -7.43
CA ASP A 203 26.88 16.34 -7.34
C ASP A 203 27.34 15.75 -8.68
N ARG A 204 26.76 16.20 -9.81
CA ARG A 204 27.06 15.60 -11.12
C ARG A 204 28.48 15.90 -11.63
N ASP A 205 28.91 17.11 -11.42
CA ASP A 205 30.23 17.55 -11.90
C ASP A 205 31.36 16.87 -11.12
N GLU A 206 31.12 16.47 -9.86
CA GLU A 206 32.12 15.81 -9.03
C GLU A 206 32.45 14.36 -9.45
N VAL A 207 31.50 13.60 -10.01
CA VAL A 207 31.74 12.18 -10.35
C VAL A 207 32.37 12.04 -11.74
N LEU A 208 31.89 12.81 -12.71
CA LEU A 208 32.48 12.83 -14.07
C LEU A 208 33.83 13.54 -14.12
N ASP A 209 33.98 14.62 -13.33
CA ASP A 209 35.29 15.29 -13.13
C ASP A 209 36.29 14.37 -12.40
N ARG A 210 35.81 13.46 -11.50
CA ARG A 210 36.71 12.51 -10.83
C ARG A 210 37.25 11.43 -11.75
N GLU A 211 36.50 10.95 -12.77
CA GLU A 211 37.02 9.98 -13.73
C GLU A 211 38.05 10.62 -14.68
N GLU A 212 37.78 11.83 -15.23
CA GLU A 212 38.74 12.59 -15.98
C GLU A 212 39.94 12.99 -15.12
N ASP A 213 39.73 13.39 -13.86
CA ASP A 213 40.77 13.72 -12.91
C ASP A 213 41.65 12.53 -12.54
N ILE A 214 41.08 11.29 -12.41
CA ILE A 214 41.85 10.08 -12.08
C ILE A 214 42.71 9.64 -13.28
N GLU A 215 42.17 9.61 -14.50
CA GLU A 215 42.94 9.28 -15.70
C GLU A 215 44.03 10.35 -16.01
N ASP A 216 43.71 11.64 -15.84
CA ASP A 216 44.66 12.76 -16.00
C ASP A 216 45.69 12.74 -14.86
N LEU A 217 45.34 12.27 -13.70
CA LEU A 217 46.24 12.14 -12.53
C LEU A 217 47.19 10.94 -12.70
N GLU A 218 46.70 9.78 -13.14
CA GLU A 218 47.53 8.61 -13.47
C GLU A 218 48.50 8.93 -14.61
N ALA A 219 48.04 9.60 -15.65
CA ALA A 219 48.92 10.05 -16.76
C ALA A 219 49.98 11.07 -16.32
N LYS A 220 49.62 11.98 -15.41
CA LYS A 220 50.56 12.97 -14.84
C LYS A 220 51.56 12.33 -13.87
N LEU A 221 51.12 11.28 -13.12
CA LEU A 221 52.00 10.55 -12.21
C LEU A 221 53.02 9.69 -12.98
N ASP A 222 52.62 9.09 -14.10
CA ASP A 222 53.50 8.34 -14.98
C ASP A 222 54.57 9.26 -15.67
N GLU A 223 54.19 10.52 -16.03
CA GLU A 223 55.13 11.51 -16.56
C GLU A 223 56.14 12.02 -15.54
N LEU A 224 55.79 11.97 -14.20
CA LEU A 224 56.66 12.53 -13.16
C LEU A 224 57.70 11.55 -12.60
N ASP A 225 57.70 10.29 -13.05
CA ASP A 225 58.69 9.23 -12.64
C ASP A 225 58.92 9.19 -11.12
N LEU A 226 57.85 9.30 -10.32
CA LEU A 226 57.90 9.30 -8.86
C LEU A 226 58.02 7.88 -8.32
N SER A 227 58.77 7.70 -7.21
CA SER A 227 58.89 6.40 -6.59
C SER A 227 57.56 5.94 -5.97
N GLU A 228 57.28 4.63 -6.03
CA GLU A 228 56.06 4.01 -5.46
C GLU A 228 55.77 4.40 -4.00
N GLU A 229 56.82 4.75 -3.25
CA GLU A 229 56.76 5.14 -1.83
C GLU A 229 56.17 6.56 -1.66
N VAL A 230 56.39 7.46 -2.64
CA VAL A 230 55.89 8.84 -2.65
C VAL A 230 54.42 8.86 -3.15
N VAL A 231 54.09 8.02 -4.11
CA VAL A 231 52.72 7.88 -4.63
C VAL A 231 51.81 7.34 -3.54
N GLY A 232 52.22 6.35 -2.76
CA GLY A 232 51.47 5.78 -1.64
C GLY A 232 51.30 6.69 -0.41
N GLN A 233 52.10 7.78 -0.29
CA GLN A 233 51.92 8.78 0.78
C GLN A 233 50.94 9.92 0.41
N VAL A 234 50.67 10.12 -0.87
CA VAL A 234 49.82 11.21 -1.39
C VAL A 234 48.43 10.72 -1.73
N PHE A 235 48.31 9.42 -2.07
CA PHE A 235 47.03 8.84 -2.46
C PHE A 235 46.77 7.56 -1.65
N ASP A 236 45.58 7.43 -1.10
CA ASP A 236 45.10 6.22 -0.48
C ASP A 236 44.78 5.17 -1.58
N ARG A 237 45.81 4.39 -1.90
CA ARG A 237 45.72 3.33 -2.93
C ARG A 237 44.67 2.28 -2.58
N ASP A 238 44.47 2.03 -1.29
CA ASP A 238 43.46 1.07 -0.82
C ASP A 238 42.04 1.58 -1.14
N TRP A 239 41.83 2.90 -1.13
CA TRP A 239 40.57 3.52 -1.53
C TRP A 239 40.32 3.46 -3.05
N LEU A 240 41.37 3.69 -3.86
CA LEU A 240 41.31 3.58 -5.35
C LEU A 240 41.10 2.12 -5.80
N GLU A 241 41.73 1.17 -5.13
CA GLU A 241 41.55 -0.27 -5.42
C GLU A 241 40.18 -0.80 -4.96
N ALA A 242 39.57 -0.22 -3.93
CA ALA A 242 38.23 -0.57 -3.46
C ALA A 242 37.11 -0.04 -4.38
N GLN A 243 37.43 0.90 -5.27
CA GLN A 243 36.51 1.45 -6.27
C GLN A 243 36.53 0.66 -7.60
N ARG A 244 37.43 -0.33 -7.75
CA ARG A 244 37.54 -1.17 -8.93
C ARG A 244 37.14 -2.59 -8.58
N ASP A 245 36.32 -3.22 -9.42
CA ASP A 245 36.09 -4.65 -9.33
C ASP A 245 37.35 -5.46 -9.73
N GLU A 246 37.30 -6.80 -9.62
CA GLU A 246 38.43 -7.69 -9.95
C GLU A 246 38.90 -7.54 -11.41
N ASP A 247 38.08 -6.99 -12.29
CA ASP A 247 38.37 -6.77 -13.73
C ASP A 247 38.77 -5.30 -14.06
N GLY A 248 38.72 -4.41 -13.06
CA GLY A 248 39.11 -2.99 -13.21
C GLY A 248 38.05 -2.10 -13.87
N GLU A 249 36.82 -2.57 -13.99
CA GLU A 249 35.67 -1.77 -14.40
C GLU A 249 35.05 -1.05 -13.20
N VAL A 250 34.76 0.23 -13.35
CA VAL A 250 34.03 1.02 -12.35
C VAL A 250 32.56 1.03 -12.72
N THR A 251 31.72 0.35 -11.92
CA THR A 251 30.26 0.41 -12.09
C THR A 251 29.72 1.68 -11.43
N PHE A 252 28.79 2.34 -12.09
CA PHE A 252 28.11 3.53 -11.60
C PHE A 252 26.58 3.41 -11.79
N PRO A 253 25.77 3.43 -10.72
CA PRO A 253 26.13 3.57 -9.30
C PRO A 253 26.87 2.33 -8.76
N SER A 254 27.52 2.48 -7.60
CA SER A 254 28.24 1.36 -6.93
C SER A 254 27.29 0.25 -6.48
N GLU A 255 26.03 0.58 -6.23
CA GLU A 255 24.93 -0.35 -5.93
C GLU A 255 23.77 -0.07 -6.87
N PRO A 256 22.99 -1.09 -7.29
CA PRO A 256 21.86 -0.89 -8.19
C PRO A 256 20.84 0.10 -7.62
N GLU A 257 20.47 1.13 -8.42
CA GLU A 257 19.53 2.18 -8.00
C GLU A 257 18.09 1.83 -8.41
N LYS A 258 17.17 1.86 -7.44
CA LYS A 258 15.74 1.58 -7.66
C LYS A 258 14.97 2.81 -8.15
N ASP A 259 15.37 4.00 -7.72
CA ASP A 259 14.76 5.26 -8.16
C ASP A 259 15.27 5.67 -9.54
N VAL A 260 14.74 5.01 -10.57
CA VAL A 260 15.14 5.24 -11.96
C VAL A 260 14.86 6.68 -12.38
N ILE A 261 13.74 7.28 -11.96
CA ILE A 261 13.41 8.67 -12.29
C ILE A 261 14.42 9.61 -11.64
N GLY A 262 14.77 9.37 -10.37
CA GLY A 262 15.77 10.14 -9.64
C GLY A 262 17.14 10.05 -10.30
N PHE A 263 17.57 8.85 -10.69
CA PHE A 263 18.83 8.64 -11.40
C PHE A 263 18.85 9.37 -12.75
N LEU A 264 17.79 9.29 -13.55
CA LEU A 264 17.68 9.99 -14.82
C LEU A 264 17.64 11.51 -14.63
N ARG A 265 17.00 12.00 -13.58
CA ARG A 265 16.96 13.42 -13.22
C ARG A 265 18.37 13.96 -12.91
N GLN A 266 19.19 13.18 -12.24
CA GLN A 266 20.54 13.56 -11.81
C GLN A 266 21.58 13.40 -12.93
N HIS A 267 21.55 12.28 -13.68
CA HIS A 267 22.59 11.87 -14.61
C HIS A 267 22.14 11.81 -16.07
N GLY A 268 20.84 11.88 -16.34
CA GLY A 268 20.28 11.82 -17.69
C GLY A 268 20.63 13.02 -18.56
N MET A 269 20.51 12.83 -19.86
CA MET A 269 20.63 13.83 -20.90
C MET A 269 19.44 13.73 -21.85
N ALA A 270 19.07 14.83 -22.51
CA ALA A 270 18.07 14.77 -23.56
C ALA A 270 18.72 14.33 -24.89
N TYR A 271 17.98 13.62 -25.73
CA TYR A 271 18.39 13.34 -27.09
C TYR A 271 17.97 14.49 -28.01
N ASP A 272 18.93 15.03 -28.77
CA ASP A 272 18.69 16.05 -29.81
C ASP A 272 18.66 15.35 -31.17
N PRO A 273 17.47 15.19 -31.80
CA PRO A 273 17.34 14.50 -33.08
C PRO A 273 17.95 15.25 -34.25
N ASP A 274 18.07 16.59 -34.18
CA ASP A 274 18.69 17.40 -35.24
C ASP A 274 20.21 17.28 -35.21
N ALA A 275 20.80 17.17 -34.03
CA ALA A 275 22.22 16.99 -33.83
C ALA A 275 22.68 15.52 -33.75
N GLU A 276 21.72 14.57 -33.70
CA GLU A 276 21.90 13.12 -33.48
C GLU A 276 22.84 12.80 -32.30
N LYS A 277 22.65 13.49 -31.18
CA LYS A 277 23.51 13.34 -29.99
C LYS A 277 22.78 13.67 -28.68
N ALA A 278 23.36 13.18 -27.59
CA ALA A 278 22.98 13.61 -26.25
C ALA A 278 23.37 15.08 -26.00
N VAL A 279 22.45 15.82 -25.38
CA VAL A 279 22.64 17.23 -24.96
C VAL A 279 22.20 17.36 -23.49
N SER A 280 22.76 18.33 -22.78
CA SER A 280 22.32 18.60 -21.40
C SER A 280 20.84 18.94 -21.36
N MET A 281 20.11 18.34 -20.44
CA MET A 281 18.71 18.70 -20.21
C MET A 281 18.59 20.17 -19.83
N THR A 282 17.56 20.81 -20.35
CA THR A 282 17.16 22.17 -19.97
C THR A 282 16.56 22.18 -18.56
N ASP A 283 16.45 23.36 -17.95
CA ASP A 283 15.91 23.48 -16.59
C ASP A 283 14.46 22.97 -16.50
N TRP A 284 13.62 23.30 -17.51
CA TRP A 284 12.23 22.82 -17.53
C TRP A 284 12.10 21.29 -17.66
N GLN A 285 13.02 20.64 -18.40
CA GLN A 285 13.05 19.18 -18.51
C GLN A 285 13.39 18.51 -17.18
N LYS A 286 14.38 19.04 -16.47
CA LYS A 286 14.78 18.56 -15.14
C LYS A 286 13.69 18.80 -14.11
N GLU A 287 13.00 19.93 -14.18
CA GLU A 287 11.94 20.27 -13.24
C GLU A 287 10.69 19.40 -13.43
N ILE A 288 10.32 19.08 -14.68
CA ILE A 288 9.24 18.11 -14.94
C ILE A 288 9.57 16.73 -14.40
N LEU A 289 10.82 16.25 -14.55
CA LEU A 289 11.26 15.00 -13.93
C LEU A 289 11.08 15.02 -12.41
N GLU A 290 11.50 16.12 -11.74
CA GLU A 290 11.37 16.26 -10.30
C GLU A 290 9.91 16.36 -9.85
N ILE A 291 9.06 17.09 -10.57
CA ILE A 291 7.62 17.21 -10.30
C ILE A 291 6.97 15.81 -10.36
N LEU A 292 7.16 15.10 -11.47
CA LEU A 292 6.52 13.79 -11.66
C LEU A 292 7.07 12.71 -10.72
N ARG A 293 8.38 12.76 -10.39
CA ARG A 293 8.98 11.93 -9.35
C ARG A 293 8.32 12.19 -7.99
N ARG A 294 8.18 13.45 -7.60
CA ARG A 294 7.54 13.82 -6.33
C ARG A 294 6.09 13.38 -6.26
N GLU A 295 5.34 13.49 -7.36
CA GLU A 295 3.98 12.96 -7.44
C GLU A 295 3.94 11.43 -7.31
N ALA A 296 4.88 10.72 -7.95
CA ALA A 296 5.00 9.27 -7.83
C ALA A 296 5.21 8.82 -6.37
N TYR A 297 6.09 9.49 -5.63
CA TYR A 297 6.29 9.24 -4.20
C TYR A 297 5.04 9.57 -3.36
N TYR A 298 4.35 10.66 -3.68
CA TYR A 298 3.12 11.01 -2.97
C TYR A 298 2.02 9.95 -3.13
N PHE A 299 1.88 9.36 -4.34
CA PHE A 299 0.88 8.32 -4.60
C PHE A 299 1.34 6.90 -4.20
N ALA A 300 2.61 6.71 -3.85
CA ALA A 300 3.15 5.39 -3.48
C ALA A 300 2.40 4.74 -2.31
N PRO A 301 2.19 5.38 -1.14
CA PRO A 301 1.54 4.75 0.00
C PRO A 301 0.11 4.30 -0.31
N GLN A 302 -0.63 5.02 -1.14
CA GLN A 302 -1.97 4.62 -1.57
C GLN A 302 -1.96 3.31 -2.37
N LYS A 303 -0.92 3.12 -3.21
CA LYS A 303 -0.72 1.88 -3.99
C LYS A 303 -0.23 0.73 -3.12
N MET A 304 0.57 1.01 -2.08
CA MET A 304 1.18 0.03 -1.18
C MET A 304 0.24 -0.51 -0.11
N THR A 305 -0.84 0.19 0.20
CA THR A 305 -1.73 -0.10 1.32
C THR A 305 -3.18 -0.30 0.90
N LYS A 306 -3.41 -0.60 -0.37
CA LYS A 306 -4.78 -0.64 -0.92
C LYS A 306 -5.68 -1.67 -0.22
N VAL A 307 -5.19 -2.89 0.02
CA VAL A 307 -5.97 -3.95 0.69
C VAL A 307 -6.21 -3.59 2.14
N MET A 308 -5.18 -3.12 2.83
CA MET A 308 -5.30 -2.71 4.23
C MET A 308 -6.28 -1.56 4.38
N ASN A 309 -6.11 -0.51 3.60
CA ASN A 309 -6.87 0.73 3.69
C ASN A 309 -8.35 0.52 3.34
N GLU A 310 -8.65 -0.15 2.22
CA GLU A 310 -10.03 -0.48 1.84
C GLU A 310 -10.68 -1.46 2.83
N GLY A 311 -9.93 -2.43 3.31
CA GLY A 311 -10.39 -3.38 4.33
C GLY A 311 -10.65 -2.71 5.68
N TRP A 312 -9.79 -1.78 6.10
CA TRP A 312 -9.94 -0.97 7.31
C TRP A 312 -11.22 -0.16 7.28
N ALA A 313 -11.43 0.53 6.16
CA ALA A 313 -12.61 1.34 5.95
C ALA A 313 -13.89 0.47 5.92
N ALA A 314 -13.88 -0.66 5.22
CA ALA A 314 -15.02 -1.58 5.18
C ALA A 314 -15.33 -2.23 6.55
N TYR A 315 -14.30 -2.52 7.37
CA TYR A 315 -14.46 -3.04 8.72
C TYR A 315 -15.19 -2.04 9.64
N HIS A 316 -14.70 -0.79 9.68
CA HIS A 316 -15.28 0.25 10.53
C HIS A 316 -16.63 0.72 10.02
N GLU A 317 -16.81 0.88 8.71
CA GLU A 317 -18.11 1.13 8.10
C GLU A 317 -19.14 0.08 8.52
N SER A 318 -18.81 -1.21 8.37
CA SER A 318 -19.68 -2.30 8.76
C SER A 318 -20.02 -2.27 10.27
N THR A 319 -19.03 -1.96 11.11
CA THR A 319 -19.22 -1.85 12.56
C THR A 319 -20.14 -0.69 12.90
N MET A 320 -19.92 0.49 12.36
CA MET A 320 -20.74 1.67 12.62
C MET A 320 -22.17 1.51 12.07
N MET A 321 -22.29 1.10 10.80
CA MET A 321 -23.59 1.02 10.12
C MET A 321 -24.50 -0.09 10.66
N THR A 322 -23.93 -1.26 11.01
CA THR A 322 -24.71 -2.42 11.42
C THR A 322 -24.70 -2.65 12.93
N LYS A 323 -23.52 -2.72 13.56
CA LYS A 323 -23.41 -3.07 14.99
C LYS A 323 -23.85 -1.93 15.89
N GLU A 324 -23.59 -0.67 15.50
CA GLU A 324 -24.05 0.53 16.21
C GLU A 324 -25.32 1.14 15.64
N ALA A 325 -25.92 0.48 14.65
CA ALA A 325 -27.19 0.87 14.03
C ALA A 325 -27.20 2.33 13.51
N PHE A 326 -26.05 2.81 13.01
CA PHE A 326 -25.96 4.12 12.38
C PHE A 326 -26.83 4.19 11.10
N ALA A 327 -26.97 3.06 10.40
CA ALA A 327 -28.08 2.86 9.50
C ALA A 327 -29.37 2.65 10.33
N GLY A 328 -30.33 3.55 10.18
CA GLY A 328 -31.64 3.35 10.77
C GLY A 328 -32.38 2.14 10.20
N ASP A 329 -33.44 1.68 10.90
CA ASP A 329 -34.23 0.52 10.47
C ASP A 329 -34.72 0.66 9.00
N ASP A 330 -35.03 1.86 8.57
CA ASP A 330 -35.51 2.16 7.22
C ASP A 330 -34.39 2.09 6.15
N GLU A 331 -33.13 2.18 6.54
CA GLU A 331 -31.95 2.24 5.67
C GLU A 331 -31.19 0.90 5.57
N PHE A 332 -31.50 -0.04 6.47
CA PHE A 332 -30.77 -1.31 6.58
C PHE A 332 -30.74 -2.13 5.28
N VAL A 333 -31.85 -2.17 4.55
CA VAL A 333 -31.93 -2.93 3.29
C VAL A 333 -31.10 -2.25 2.18
N GLU A 334 -31.15 -0.92 2.10
CA GLU A 334 -30.35 -0.16 1.12
C GLU A 334 -28.87 -0.30 1.44
N TYR A 335 -28.49 -0.26 2.72
CA TYR A 335 -27.11 -0.50 3.12
C TYR A 335 -26.64 -1.93 2.80
N ALA A 336 -27.49 -2.96 3.02
CA ALA A 336 -27.14 -4.32 2.61
C ALA A 336 -26.92 -4.46 1.10
N ASP A 337 -27.71 -3.75 0.29
CA ASP A 337 -27.51 -3.69 -1.17
C ASP A 337 -26.20 -2.96 -1.52
N HIS A 338 -25.83 -1.89 -0.79
CA HIS A 338 -24.57 -1.18 -0.93
C HIS A 338 -23.39 -2.12 -0.70
N MET A 339 -23.34 -2.79 0.47
CA MET A 339 -22.27 -3.74 0.79
C MET A 339 -22.18 -4.90 -0.20
N ALA A 340 -23.33 -5.39 -0.70
CA ALA A 340 -23.36 -6.43 -1.72
C ALA A 340 -22.71 -5.96 -3.06
N GLN A 341 -22.80 -4.69 -3.40
CA GLN A 341 -22.14 -4.12 -4.57
C GLN A 341 -20.63 -3.96 -4.33
N VAL A 342 -20.22 -3.47 -3.16
CA VAL A 342 -18.81 -3.28 -2.79
C VAL A 342 -18.08 -4.61 -2.70
N LEU A 343 -18.61 -5.58 -1.95
CA LEU A 343 -17.95 -6.87 -1.70
C LEU A 343 -18.18 -7.91 -2.80
N GLY A 344 -19.20 -7.74 -3.63
CA GLY A 344 -19.62 -8.71 -4.66
C GLY A 344 -18.95 -8.54 -6.02
N SER A 345 -17.97 -7.68 -6.18
CA SER A 345 -17.27 -7.45 -7.44
C SER A 345 -16.60 -8.73 -7.95
N PRO A 346 -16.75 -9.09 -9.24
CA PRO A 346 -16.11 -10.28 -9.80
C PRO A 346 -14.58 -10.12 -9.88
N GLY A 347 -13.86 -11.16 -9.53
CA GLY A 347 -12.39 -11.20 -9.56
C GLY A 347 -11.77 -10.84 -8.21
N PHE A 348 -10.53 -10.31 -8.24
CA PHE A 348 -9.85 -9.87 -7.03
C PHE A 348 -10.52 -8.60 -6.49
N ASN A 349 -10.93 -8.68 -5.21
CA ASN A 349 -11.58 -7.56 -4.52
C ASN A 349 -10.78 -7.18 -3.26
N PRO A 350 -10.10 -6.00 -3.24
CA PRO A 350 -9.32 -5.56 -2.10
C PRO A 350 -10.17 -5.29 -0.85
N TYR A 351 -11.40 -4.80 -1.00
CA TYR A 351 -12.34 -4.58 0.11
C TYR A 351 -12.65 -5.88 0.84
N LYS A 352 -13.03 -6.92 0.08
CA LYS A 352 -13.34 -8.23 0.64
C LYS A 352 -12.14 -8.86 1.33
N LEU A 353 -10.99 -8.93 0.64
CA LEU A 353 -9.78 -9.53 1.21
C LEU A 353 -9.32 -8.78 2.46
N GLY A 354 -9.32 -7.45 2.40
CA GLY A 354 -8.91 -6.61 3.52
C GLY A 354 -9.83 -6.75 4.72
N LEU A 355 -11.15 -6.72 4.52
CA LEU A 355 -12.15 -6.93 5.58
C LEU A 355 -11.97 -8.29 6.25
N GLU A 356 -11.85 -9.38 5.47
CA GLU A 356 -11.67 -10.73 6.00
C GLU A 356 -10.34 -10.87 6.78
N LEU A 357 -9.27 -10.24 6.33
CA LEU A 357 -7.99 -10.23 7.04
C LEU A 357 -8.06 -9.43 8.34
N TRP A 358 -8.69 -8.26 8.37
CA TRP A 358 -8.86 -7.50 9.62
C TRP A 358 -9.68 -8.24 10.65
N GLN A 359 -10.78 -8.89 10.24
CA GLN A 359 -11.56 -9.76 11.11
C GLN A 359 -10.73 -10.95 11.61
N TYR A 360 -9.84 -11.50 10.77
CA TYR A 360 -8.95 -12.58 11.16
C TYR A 360 -7.91 -12.14 12.19
N VAL A 361 -7.31 -10.94 12.02
CA VAL A 361 -6.38 -10.34 13.01
C VAL A 361 -7.06 -10.20 14.36
N GLU A 362 -8.25 -9.57 14.39
CA GLU A 362 -9.05 -9.41 15.61
C GLU A 362 -9.34 -10.74 16.28
N ASN A 363 -9.93 -11.69 15.53
CA ASN A 363 -10.31 -12.99 16.05
C ASN A 363 -9.13 -13.81 16.57
N THR A 364 -7.98 -13.75 15.87
CA THR A 364 -6.78 -14.49 16.28
C THR A 364 -6.22 -13.97 17.59
N GLU A 365 -6.18 -12.66 17.77
CA GLU A 365 -5.64 -12.07 19.01
C GLU A 365 -6.64 -12.23 20.17
N ASN A 366 -7.95 -12.07 19.93
CA ASN A 366 -8.98 -12.38 20.94
C ASN A 366 -8.95 -13.85 21.36
N ARG A 367 -8.79 -14.78 20.40
CA ARG A 367 -8.60 -16.22 20.70
C ARG A 367 -7.35 -16.44 21.56
N ARG A 368 -6.27 -15.78 21.24
CA ARG A 368 -5.02 -15.86 21.99
C ARG A 368 -5.20 -15.39 23.42
N GLU A 369 -5.88 -14.26 23.65
CA GLU A 369 -6.20 -13.76 25.00
C GLU A 369 -6.97 -14.81 25.83
N VAL A 370 -8.07 -15.35 25.29
CA VAL A 370 -8.84 -16.39 25.98
C VAL A 370 -7.99 -17.61 26.30
N VAL A 371 -7.18 -18.07 25.35
CA VAL A 371 -6.32 -19.26 25.52
C VAL A 371 -5.23 -19.01 26.57
N GLU A 372 -4.61 -17.83 26.58
CA GLU A 372 -3.63 -17.45 27.59
C GLU A 372 -4.22 -17.44 29.00
N ARG A 373 -5.45 -16.93 29.17
CA ARG A 373 -6.16 -16.98 30.47
C ARG A 373 -6.44 -18.41 30.88
N LEU A 374 -6.99 -19.24 29.99
CA LEU A 374 -7.31 -20.65 30.26
C LEU A 374 -6.06 -21.49 30.57
N LEU A 375 -4.94 -21.25 29.93
CA LEU A 375 -3.66 -21.96 30.24
C LEU A 375 -3.06 -21.58 31.59
N ARG A 376 -3.56 -20.52 32.25
CA ARG A 376 -3.18 -20.14 33.63
C ARG A 376 -4.05 -20.79 34.70
N VAL A 377 -5.12 -21.47 34.32
CA VAL A 377 -5.97 -22.20 35.26
C VAL A 377 -5.23 -23.42 35.79
N GLU A 378 -5.30 -23.69 37.12
CA GLU A 378 -4.66 -24.85 37.71
C GLU A 378 -5.15 -26.17 37.10
N GLY A 379 -4.21 -26.99 36.63
CA GLY A 379 -4.51 -28.29 36.03
C GLY A 379 -4.82 -28.25 34.53
N ILE A 380 -4.92 -27.10 33.91
CA ILE A 380 -4.97 -26.93 32.45
C ILE A 380 -3.56 -26.70 31.90
N THR A 381 -3.21 -27.42 30.87
CA THR A 381 -1.92 -27.35 30.16
C THR A 381 -2.17 -27.44 28.66
N TRP A 382 -1.23 -26.98 27.83
CA TRP A 382 -1.34 -27.11 26.37
C TRP A 382 -1.60 -28.55 25.89
N ARG A 383 -1.21 -29.61 26.69
CA ARG A 383 -1.41 -31.02 26.32
C ARG A 383 -2.81 -31.54 26.60
N ASN A 384 -3.50 -30.99 27.58
CA ASN A 384 -4.82 -31.44 27.99
C ASN A 384 -5.92 -30.38 27.80
N PHE A 385 -5.59 -29.32 27.06
CA PHE A 385 -6.48 -28.19 26.86
C PHE A 385 -7.86 -28.60 26.33
N HIS A 386 -7.89 -29.31 25.20
CA HIS A 386 -9.14 -29.78 24.57
C HIS A 386 -9.93 -30.78 25.42
N ASP A 387 -9.28 -31.49 26.34
CA ASP A 387 -9.93 -32.45 27.24
C ASP A 387 -10.47 -31.79 28.53
N ARG A 388 -9.96 -30.61 28.89
CA ARG A 388 -10.26 -29.95 30.17
C ARG A 388 -11.09 -28.70 30.04
N VAL A 389 -11.12 -28.07 28.87
CA VAL A 389 -11.85 -26.84 28.60
C VAL A 389 -13.23 -27.21 28.04
N ASP A 390 -14.27 -26.75 28.69
CA ASP A 390 -15.62 -26.77 28.15
C ASP A 390 -15.87 -25.51 27.34
N PHE A 391 -15.87 -25.63 26.02
CA PHE A 391 -15.98 -24.48 25.13
C PHE A 391 -17.38 -23.83 25.15
N GLU A 392 -18.45 -24.54 25.53
CA GLU A 392 -19.76 -23.94 25.72
C GLU A 392 -19.77 -23.07 26.98
N GLU A 393 -19.18 -23.55 28.09
CA GLU A 393 -18.97 -22.74 29.30
C GLU A 393 -18.13 -21.49 29.03
N VAL A 394 -17.03 -21.61 28.25
CA VAL A 394 -16.21 -20.48 27.87
C VAL A 394 -17.01 -19.43 27.10
N GLN A 395 -17.80 -19.83 26.12
CA GLN A 395 -18.63 -18.91 25.32
C GLN A 395 -19.67 -18.16 26.19
N ASP A 396 -20.25 -18.82 27.16
CA ASP A 396 -21.20 -18.18 28.07
C ASP A 396 -20.52 -17.19 29.02
N LEU A 397 -19.27 -17.50 29.45
CA LEU A 397 -18.50 -16.66 30.37
C LEU A 397 -17.88 -15.41 29.72
N ILE A 398 -17.53 -15.48 28.42
CA ILE A 398 -16.98 -14.33 27.67
C ILE A 398 -18.07 -13.50 26.99
N ALA A 399 -19.34 -13.85 27.16
CA ALA A 399 -20.43 -13.08 26.58
C ALA A 399 -20.50 -11.68 27.23
N PRO A 400 -20.70 -10.61 26.44
CA PRO A 400 -20.83 -9.25 26.97
C PRO A 400 -21.99 -9.14 27.98
N GLU A 401 -21.85 -8.22 28.92
CA GLU A 401 -22.96 -7.93 29.85
C GLU A 401 -24.18 -7.38 29.09
N GLU A 402 -25.39 -7.82 29.51
CA GLU A 402 -26.65 -7.38 28.89
C GLU A 402 -26.83 -5.87 28.93
N ALA A 403 -26.33 -5.22 30.00
CA ALA A 403 -26.41 -3.78 30.15
C ALA A 403 -25.59 -3.00 29.12
N LEU A 404 -24.51 -3.59 28.54
CA LEU A 404 -23.71 -2.99 27.47
C LEU A 404 -24.34 -3.25 26.10
N THR A 405 -24.99 -4.40 25.91
CA THR A 405 -25.60 -4.78 24.63
C THR A 405 -26.97 -4.14 24.41
N ASP A 406 -27.75 -3.91 25.47
CA ASP A 406 -29.06 -3.23 25.44
C ASP A 406 -29.08 -2.03 26.40
N VAL A 407 -28.31 -1.00 26.03
CA VAL A 407 -28.17 0.26 26.77
C VAL A 407 -29.55 0.92 27.07
N PRO A 408 -30.47 1.06 26.09
CA PRO A 408 -31.73 1.72 26.34
C PRO A 408 -32.56 1.03 27.47
N ALA A 409 -32.61 -0.31 27.47
CA ALA A 409 -33.34 -1.05 28.49
C ALA A 409 -32.70 -1.01 29.89
N HIS A 410 -31.38 -0.79 29.96
CA HIS A 410 -30.58 -0.87 31.18
C HIS A 410 -29.92 0.45 31.62
N LEU A 411 -30.32 1.61 31.05
CA LEU A 411 -29.72 2.91 31.29
C LEU A 411 -29.61 3.28 32.78
N ASP A 412 -30.62 2.95 33.56
CA ASP A 412 -30.64 3.22 35.01
C ASP A 412 -29.73 2.25 35.80
N ALA A 413 -29.39 1.11 35.24
CA ALA A 413 -28.55 0.09 35.87
C ALA A 413 -27.06 0.29 35.63
N LEU A 414 -26.66 1.03 34.61
CA LEU A 414 -25.25 1.33 34.32
C LEU A 414 -24.60 2.09 35.49
N ASP A 415 -23.40 1.67 35.88
CA ASP A 415 -22.62 2.32 36.97
C ASP A 415 -21.68 3.40 36.38
N PRO A 416 -21.82 4.69 36.77
CA PRO A 416 -20.89 5.71 36.32
C PRO A 416 -19.44 5.54 36.82
N GLY A 417 -19.20 4.59 37.74
CA GLY A 417 -17.86 4.22 38.21
C GLY A 417 -17.21 3.09 37.41
N ASP A 418 -17.93 2.49 36.47
CA ASP A 418 -17.41 1.43 35.57
C ASP A 418 -16.60 2.05 34.45
N SER A 419 -15.37 1.52 34.18
CA SER A 419 -14.49 2.01 33.12
C SER A 419 -15.08 1.88 31.71
N ARG A 420 -16.04 0.96 31.55
CA ARG A 420 -16.75 0.69 30.28
C ARG A 420 -17.84 1.73 29.97
N VAL A 421 -18.14 2.64 30.93
CA VAL A 421 -19.24 3.61 30.86
C VAL A 421 -18.67 5.02 30.89
N ASP A 422 -19.09 5.85 29.96
CA ASP A 422 -18.82 7.29 29.96
C ASP A 422 -19.75 7.99 30.97
N ALA A 423 -19.22 8.33 32.13
CA ALA A 423 -19.97 8.88 33.25
C ALA A 423 -20.71 10.19 32.92
N ASP A 424 -20.05 11.09 32.16
CA ASP A 424 -20.62 12.38 31.79
C ASP A 424 -21.73 12.19 30.73
N ALA A 425 -21.53 11.32 29.77
CA ALA A 425 -22.55 10.99 28.78
C ALA A 425 -23.73 10.25 29.40
N LEU A 426 -23.49 9.36 30.36
CA LEU A 426 -24.56 8.66 31.11
C LEU A 426 -25.45 9.63 31.90
N GLU A 427 -24.85 10.63 32.56
CA GLU A 427 -25.63 11.67 33.29
C GLU A 427 -26.52 12.45 32.30
N ARG A 428 -25.98 12.91 31.19
CA ARG A 428 -26.72 13.60 30.13
C ARG A 428 -27.82 12.76 29.51
N ALA A 429 -27.56 11.47 29.32
CA ALA A 429 -28.55 10.53 28.81
C ALA A 429 -29.71 10.34 29.78
N ARG A 430 -29.44 10.23 31.09
CA ARG A 430 -30.47 10.17 32.13
C ARG A 430 -31.30 11.46 32.28
N GLU A 431 -30.72 12.60 31.90
CA GLU A 431 -31.43 13.90 31.84
C GLU A 431 -32.22 14.04 30.51
N GLY A 432 -32.08 13.12 29.57
CA GLY A 432 -32.76 13.13 28.26
C GLY A 432 -32.15 14.04 27.23
N GLU A 433 -30.88 14.44 27.42
CA GLU A 433 -30.11 15.23 26.45
C GLU A 433 -29.51 14.38 25.34
N ILE A 434 -29.29 13.09 25.60
CA ILE A 434 -28.81 12.12 24.62
C ILE A 434 -29.93 11.11 24.35
N ASP A 435 -30.24 10.93 23.06
CA ASP A 435 -31.18 9.91 22.60
C ASP A 435 -30.45 8.55 22.51
N VAL A 436 -30.53 7.76 23.58
CA VAL A 436 -29.88 6.44 23.66
C VAL A 436 -30.57 5.36 22.84
N GLU A 437 -31.82 5.56 22.41
CA GLU A 437 -32.50 4.67 21.47
C GLU A 437 -31.88 4.78 20.05
N LYS A 438 -31.45 6.00 19.68
CA LYS A 438 -30.80 6.27 18.42
C LYS A 438 -29.27 6.08 18.47
N TYR A 439 -28.66 6.48 19.61
CA TYR A 439 -27.21 6.53 19.78
C TYR A 439 -26.77 5.85 21.09
N PRO A 440 -26.96 4.52 21.24
CA PRO A 440 -26.63 3.81 22.48
C PRO A 440 -25.14 3.83 22.81
N TRP A 441 -24.27 3.92 21.80
CA TRP A 441 -22.82 3.96 21.93
C TRP A 441 -22.29 5.19 22.66
N LYS A 442 -23.04 6.30 22.69
CA LYS A 442 -22.58 7.56 23.31
C LYS A 442 -22.27 7.44 24.79
N VAL A 443 -22.93 6.53 25.50
CA VAL A 443 -22.72 6.31 26.93
C VAL A 443 -21.68 5.25 27.26
N LEU A 444 -21.05 4.66 26.23
CA LEU A 444 -19.98 3.67 26.39
C LEU A 444 -18.61 4.30 26.11
N THR A 445 -17.59 3.73 26.75
CA THR A 445 -16.18 4.02 26.43
C THR A 445 -15.68 3.06 25.36
N TYR A 446 -14.42 3.20 24.95
CA TYR A 446 -13.74 2.26 24.05
C TYR A 446 -13.79 0.81 24.58
N GLU A 447 -13.48 0.61 25.88
CA GLU A 447 -13.55 -0.69 26.55
C GLU A 447 -14.97 -1.26 26.53
N GLY A 448 -15.98 -0.40 26.77
CA GLY A 448 -17.38 -0.80 26.73
C GLY A 448 -17.85 -1.23 25.34
N LEU A 449 -17.39 -0.54 24.29
CA LEU A 449 -17.67 -0.91 22.91
C LEU A 449 -16.93 -2.18 22.48
N ALA A 450 -15.67 -2.35 22.89
CA ALA A 450 -14.89 -3.56 22.60
C ALA A 450 -15.53 -4.82 23.23
N GLU A 451 -16.02 -4.73 24.48
CA GLU A 451 -16.77 -5.83 25.10
C GLU A 451 -18.12 -6.07 24.41
N ARG A 452 -18.90 -4.99 24.14
CA ARG A 452 -20.19 -5.08 23.44
C ARG A 452 -20.11 -5.83 22.11
N HIS A 453 -19.03 -5.62 21.36
CA HIS A 453 -18.81 -6.18 20.03
C HIS A 453 -17.78 -7.30 20.00
N TYR A 454 -17.53 -7.95 21.14
CA TYR A 454 -16.51 -8.99 21.22
C TYR A 454 -16.70 -10.07 20.18
N SER A 455 -15.75 -10.18 19.25
CA SER A 455 -15.92 -10.96 18.02
C SER A 455 -16.10 -12.47 18.24
N LEU A 456 -15.53 -13.03 19.33
CA LEU A 456 -15.58 -14.47 19.58
C LEU A 456 -16.96 -15.00 19.97
N VAL A 457 -17.89 -14.15 20.41
CA VAL A 457 -19.26 -14.55 20.76
C VAL A 457 -20.21 -14.50 19.56
N GLU A 458 -19.78 -13.92 18.45
CA GLU A 458 -20.58 -13.89 17.23
C GLU A 458 -20.81 -15.30 16.68
N PRO A 459 -22.00 -15.61 16.13
CA PRO A 459 -22.36 -16.97 15.73
C PRO A 459 -21.38 -17.67 14.81
N GLN A 460 -20.76 -16.91 13.86
CA GLN A 460 -19.78 -17.42 12.91
C GLN A 460 -18.43 -17.75 13.58
N ASN A 461 -18.09 -17.10 14.69
CA ASN A 461 -16.81 -17.22 15.37
C ASN A 461 -16.83 -18.15 16.58
N ARG A 462 -18.01 -18.64 16.99
CA ARG A 462 -18.17 -19.46 18.21
C ARG A 462 -17.25 -20.68 18.30
N GLY A 463 -16.90 -21.29 17.18
CA GLY A 463 -15.98 -22.43 17.13
C GLY A 463 -14.49 -22.06 17.12
N PHE A 464 -14.16 -20.77 17.09
CA PHE A 464 -12.78 -20.33 16.81
C PHE A 464 -11.79 -20.75 17.90
N VAL A 465 -12.15 -20.61 19.18
CA VAL A 465 -11.30 -21.03 20.31
C VAL A 465 -11.08 -22.55 20.31
N SER A 466 -12.11 -23.35 19.97
CA SER A 466 -12.03 -24.82 19.98
C SER A 466 -11.17 -25.38 18.83
N ARG A 467 -10.92 -24.59 17.78
CA ARG A 467 -10.13 -25.00 16.60
C ARG A 467 -8.64 -24.79 16.75
N ILE A 468 -8.18 -24.14 17.83
CA ILE A 468 -6.76 -23.89 18.04
C ILE A 468 -5.92 -25.18 18.00
N GLY A 469 -4.85 -25.17 17.21
CA GLY A 469 -3.97 -26.32 17.03
C GLY A 469 -3.10 -26.60 18.27
N GLN A 470 -2.66 -27.86 18.38
CA GLN A 470 -1.79 -28.29 19.49
C GLN A 470 -0.45 -27.56 19.48
N ASP A 471 0.08 -27.25 18.28
CA ASP A 471 1.35 -26.54 18.11
C ASP A 471 1.24 -25.07 18.54
N ASP A 472 0.08 -24.43 18.27
CA ASP A 472 -0.20 -23.07 18.71
C ASP A 472 -0.35 -22.98 20.23
N LEU A 473 -1.04 -23.95 20.84
CA LEU A 473 -1.15 -24.08 22.29
C LEU A 473 0.22 -24.23 22.95
N GLU A 474 1.12 -25.06 22.37
CA GLU A 474 2.49 -25.21 22.86
C GLU A 474 3.27 -23.90 22.72
N ARG A 475 3.15 -23.21 21.56
CA ARG A 475 3.82 -21.95 21.31
C ARG A 475 3.36 -20.87 22.29
N ILE A 476 2.06 -20.69 22.47
CA ILE A 476 1.51 -19.72 23.43
C ILE A 476 2.02 -20.03 24.83
N SER A 477 1.90 -21.28 25.28
CA SER A 477 2.36 -21.70 26.62
C SER A 477 3.86 -21.46 26.85
N ARG A 478 4.69 -21.54 25.80
CA ARG A 478 6.14 -21.35 25.89
C ARG A 478 6.52 -19.88 26.12
N TYR A 479 5.75 -18.94 25.58
CA TYR A 479 6.01 -17.51 25.66
C TYR A 479 5.18 -16.79 26.72
N MET A 480 4.42 -17.52 27.52
CA MET A 480 3.75 -16.95 28.69
C MET A 480 4.75 -16.71 29.82
N PHE A 481 4.99 -15.45 30.13
CA PHE A 481 5.95 -15.04 31.16
C PHE A 481 5.32 -14.69 32.52
N ASP A 482 3.97 -14.63 32.55
CA ASP A 482 3.21 -14.35 33.77
C ASP A 482 2.92 -15.65 34.54
N ASP A 483 3.34 -15.68 35.81
CA ASP A 483 3.18 -16.83 36.72
C ASP A 483 1.85 -16.84 37.48
N SER A 484 0.95 -15.85 37.23
CA SER A 484 -0.37 -15.84 37.87
C SER A 484 -1.16 -17.12 37.53
N ARG A 485 -1.87 -17.63 38.51
CA ARG A 485 -2.70 -18.82 38.37
C ARG A 485 -4.09 -18.55 38.94
N TYR A 486 -5.09 -19.14 38.27
CA TYR A 486 -6.48 -19.06 38.61
C TYR A 486 -6.97 -20.42 39.16
N ASP A 487 -7.85 -20.39 40.15
CA ASP A 487 -8.43 -21.60 40.72
C ASP A 487 -9.46 -22.28 39.79
N GLY A 488 -10.05 -21.50 38.86
CA GLY A 488 -11.06 -21.99 37.93
C GLY A 488 -11.17 -21.17 36.63
N VAL A 489 -11.90 -21.73 35.65
CA VAL A 489 -12.16 -21.14 34.35
C VAL A 489 -12.86 -19.79 34.48
N ALA A 490 -13.92 -19.71 35.33
CA ALA A 490 -14.69 -18.48 35.51
C ALA A 490 -13.81 -17.32 36.03
N GLU A 491 -12.96 -17.58 37.03
CA GLU A 491 -12.04 -16.59 37.59
C GLU A 491 -11.05 -16.11 36.53
N ALA A 492 -10.55 -17.01 35.69
CA ALA A 492 -9.61 -16.66 34.61
C ALA A 492 -10.24 -15.75 33.52
N LEU A 493 -11.52 -15.99 33.25
CA LEU A 493 -12.25 -15.26 32.21
C LEU A 493 -12.86 -13.92 32.69
N GLU A 494 -12.95 -13.71 34.06
CA GLU A 494 -13.25 -12.38 34.61
C GLU A 494 -12.16 -11.34 34.32
N ASP A 495 -10.91 -11.79 34.04
CA ASP A 495 -9.77 -10.93 33.75
C ASP A 495 -9.49 -10.75 32.24
N ILE A 496 -10.46 -11.08 31.38
CA ILE A 496 -10.27 -10.91 29.92
C ILE A 496 -10.09 -9.44 29.57
N ASP A 497 -9.12 -9.19 28.73
CA ASP A 497 -8.94 -7.92 28.04
C ASP A 497 -9.71 -7.93 26.71
N TYR A 498 -10.88 -7.33 26.70
CA TYR A 498 -11.75 -7.25 25.52
C TYR A 498 -11.24 -6.32 24.43
N THR A 499 -10.29 -5.40 24.74
CA THR A 499 -9.73 -4.45 23.77
C THR A 499 -8.64 -5.07 22.93
N ARG A 500 -8.04 -6.17 23.38
CA ARG A 500 -6.79 -6.72 22.84
C ARG A 500 -6.81 -6.98 21.33
N GLY A 501 -7.94 -7.46 20.78
CA GLY A 501 -8.09 -7.66 19.34
C GLY A 501 -8.04 -6.35 18.57
N TRP A 502 -8.74 -5.33 19.05
CA TRP A 502 -8.74 -3.99 18.44
C TRP A 502 -7.38 -3.30 18.57
N ASP A 503 -6.75 -3.37 19.76
CA ASP A 503 -5.42 -2.82 19.99
C ASP A 503 -4.39 -3.40 19.01
N ARG A 504 -4.47 -4.74 18.76
CA ARG A 504 -3.62 -5.39 17.75
C ARG A 504 -3.90 -4.88 16.33
N MET A 505 -5.16 -4.67 15.98
CA MET A 505 -5.52 -4.11 14.68
C MET A 505 -4.91 -2.70 14.51
N PHE A 506 -4.95 -1.85 15.53
CA PHE A 506 -4.33 -0.52 15.49
C PHE A 506 -2.80 -0.59 15.33
N GLU A 507 -2.12 -1.50 16.04
CA GLU A 507 -0.68 -1.73 15.86
C GLU A 507 -0.32 -2.12 14.42
N VAL A 508 -1.11 -3.04 13.84
CA VAL A 508 -0.94 -3.49 12.45
C VAL A 508 -1.23 -2.36 11.47
N ARG A 509 -2.32 -1.58 11.68
CA ARG A 509 -2.63 -0.40 10.88
C ARG A 509 -1.45 0.59 10.82
N GLU A 510 -0.77 0.82 11.94
CA GLU A 510 0.35 1.77 12.01
C GLU A 510 1.55 1.35 11.17
N SER A 511 1.92 0.06 11.16
CA SER A 511 3.24 -0.39 10.74
C SER A 511 3.28 -1.16 9.42
N HIS A 512 2.15 -1.72 8.96
CA HIS A 512 2.14 -2.62 7.81
C HIS A 512 1.75 -1.91 6.50
N ASN A 513 2.19 -2.51 5.39
CA ASN A 513 1.65 -2.31 4.06
C ASN A 513 1.00 -3.62 3.57
N ASP A 514 0.40 -3.64 2.38
CA ASP A 514 -0.30 -4.81 1.85
C ASP A 514 0.56 -6.07 1.81
N VAL A 515 1.84 -5.92 1.49
CA VAL A 515 2.76 -7.05 1.37
C VAL A 515 3.08 -7.63 2.74
N THR A 516 3.45 -6.79 3.72
CA THR A 516 3.75 -7.25 5.08
C THR A 516 2.49 -7.76 5.80
N PHE A 517 1.33 -7.18 5.51
CA PHE A 517 0.05 -7.62 6.02
C PHE A 517 -0.32 -9.02 5.52
N LEU A 518 -0.20 -9.26 4.22
CA LEU A 518 -0.41 -10.58 3.64
C LEU A 518 0.63 -11.60 4.13
N ASP A 519 1.89 -11.18 4.26
CA ASP A 519 2.94 -12.08 4.73
C ASP A 519 2.70 -12.58 6.15
N GLU A 520 2.26 -11.70 7.05
CA GLU A 520 2.02 -12.07 8.45
C GLU A 520 0.71 -12.85 8.64
N PHE A 521 -0.39 -12.43 8.02
CA PHE A 521 -1.73 -12.90 8.38
C PHE A 521 -2.37 -13.88 7.39
N LEU A 522 -1.83 -14.05 6.18
CA LEU A 522 -2.36 -15.04 5.25
C LEU A 522 -1.83 -16.43 5.59
N THR A 523 -2.54 -17.12 6.48
CA THR A 523 -2.22 -18.46 6.97
C THR A 523 -3.06 -19.53 6.28
N GLN A 524 -2.74 -20.84 6.51
CA GLN A 524 -3.58 -21.92 5.99
C GLN A 524 -4.99 -21.89 6.59
N GLU A 525 -5.12 -21.55 7.88
CA GLU A 525 -6.43 -21.40 8.53
C GLU A 525 -7.27 -20.33 7.82
N PHE A 526 -6.67 -19.17 7.52
CA PHE A 526 -7.35 -18.11 6.80
C PHE A 526 -7.77 -18.53 5.39
N VAL A 527 -6.89 -19.20 4.66
CA VAL A 527 -7.14 -19.70 3.28
C VAL A 527 -8.29 -20.70 3.25
N ASP A 528 -8.31 -21.63 4.21
CA ASP A 528 -9.34 -22.68 4.31
C ASP A 528 -10.70 -22.12 4.72
N GLU A 529 -10.74 -21.11 5.63
CA GLU A 529 -11.98 -20.52 6.12
C GLU A 529 -12.67 -19.60 5.11
N ASN A 530 -11.87 -18.93 4.26
CA ASN A 530 -12.37 -17.96 3.29
C ASN A 530 -12.35 -18.48 1.84
N ASP A 531 -12.11 -19.79 1.66
CA ASP A 531 -12.10 -20.47 0.34
C ASP A 531 -11.17 -19.83 -0.69
N TYR A 532 -9.95 -19.41 -0.27
CA TYR A 532 -8.95 -18.88 -1.20
C TYR A 532 -8.19 -20.02 -1.90
N PHE A 533 -7.92 -19.85 -3.19
CA PHE A 533 -7.18 -20.82 -4.01
C PHE A 533 -6.50 -20.16 -5.20
N THR A 534 -5.49 -20.82 -5.75
CA THR A 534 -4.94 -20.47 -7.04
C THR A 534 -5.62 -21.22 -8.17
N TYR A 535 -5.71 -20.60 -9.34
CA TYR A 535 -6.31 -21.21 -10.52
C TYR A 535 -5.55 -20.81 -11.79
N GLU A 536 -5.68 -21.67 -12.81
CA GLU A 536 -5.17 -21.43 -14.16
C GLU A 536 -6.31 -21.49 -15.17
N TYR A 537 -6.22 -20.65 -16.19
CA TYR A 537 -7.11 -20.69 -17.33
C TYR A 537 -6.52 -21.54 -18.44
N THR A 538 -7.19 -22.60 -18.82
CA THR A 538 -6.74 -23.48 -19.90
C THR A 538 -7.37 -23.05 -21.21
N GLN A 539 -6.61 -22.41 -22.09
CA GLN A 539 -7.11 -21.92 -23.38
C GLN A 539 -7.69 -23.02 -24.27
N SER A 540 -7.18 -24.25 -24.17
CA SER A 540 -7.63 -25.37 -25.00
C SER A 540 -9.03 -25.89 -24.66
N THR A 541 -9.46 -25.76 -23.40
CA THR A 541 -10.78 -26.20 -22.91
C THR A 541 -11.73 -25.03 -22.64
N GLY A 542 -11.18 -23.81 -22.45
CA GLY A 542 -11.96 -22.64 -22.03
C GLY A 542 -12.37 -22.68 -20.56
N ASP A 543 -11.75 -23.56 -19.76
CA ASP A 543 -12.10 -23.79 -18.37
C ASP A 543 -11.06 -23.24 -17.40
N TYR A 544 -11.50 -22.84 -16.20
CA TYR A 544 -10.66 -22.53 -15.05
C TYR A 544 -10.45 -23.80 -14.23
N ARG A 545 -9.19 -24.07 -13.87
CA ARG A 545 -8.83 -25.20 -13.02
C ARG A 545 -8.14 -24.68 -11.77
N VAL A 546 -8.62 -25.07 -10.58
CA VAL A 546 -7.93 -24.85 -9.31
C VAL A 546 -6.61 -25.60 -9.33
N THR A 547 -5.51 -24.91 -9.07
CA THR A 547 -4.16 -25.45 -9.07
C THR A 547 -3.64 -25.75 -7.68
N SER A 548 -3.98 -24.92 -6.68
CA SER A 548 -3.59 -25.12 -5.29
C SER A 548 -4.53 -24.45 -4.32
N THR A 549 -4.66 -25.04 -3.13
CA THR A 549 -5.28 -24.45 -1.93
C THR A 549 -4.26 -24.28 -0.81
N ASP A 550 -2.99 -24.50 -1.08
CA ASP A 550 -1.90 -24.27 -0.16
C ASP A 550 -1.69 -22.75 0.04
N TYR A 551 -1.54 -22.34 1.30
CA TYR A 551 -1.43 -20.92 1.62
C TYR A 551 -0.17 -20.28 1.04
N GLU A 552 0.94 -21.00 0.91
CA GLU A 552 2.18 -20.48 0.33
C GLU A 552 1.98 -20.12 -1.15
N ASP A 553 1.29 -21.00 -1.92
CA ASP A 553 0.98 -20.72 -3.31
C ASP A 553 -0.01 -19.57 -3.48
N VAL A 554 -1.04 -19.50 -2.60
CA VAL A 554 -2.01 -18.40 -2.59
C VAL A 554 -1.32 -17.08 -2.25
N LYS A 555 -0.53 -17.08 -1.17
CA LYS A 555 0.25 -15.93 -0.71
C LYS A 555 1.17 -15.42 -1.83
N LYS A 556 1.98 -16.30 -2.40
CA LYS A 556 2.88 -15.95 -3.51
C LYS A 556 2.15 -15.27 -4.66
N LYS A 557 1.00 -15.80 -5.06
CA LYS A 557 0.22 -15.22 -6.16
C LYS A 557 -0.40 -13.88 -5.83
N LEU A 558 -0.84 -13.68 -4.60
CA LEU A 558 -1.38 -12.40 -4.14
C LEU A 558 -0.27 -11.36 -3.99
N MET A 559 0.85 -11.73 -3.37
CA MET A 559 1.97 -10.81 -3.15
C MET A 559 2.57 -10.27 -4.44
N LEU A 560 2.62 -11.07 -5.53
CA LEU A 560 3.03 -10.60 -6.86
C LEU A 560 2.16 -9.45 -7.40
N ARG A 561 0.95 -9.24 -6.87
CA ARG A 561 0.09 -8.12 -7.27
C ARG A 561 0.41 -6.81 -6.56
N PHE A 562 1.11 -6.88 -5.42
CA PHE A 562 1.37 -5.73 -4.56
C PHE A 562 2.85 -5.35 -4.52
N THR A 563 3.75 -6.34 -4.65
CA THR A 563 5.18 -6.07 -4.74
C THR A 563 5.46 -5.13 -5.91
N ASN A 564 6.16 -4.05 -5.66
CA ASN A 564 6.44 -2.99 -6.63
C ASN A 564 5.17 -2.55 -7.40
N PHE A 565 4.07 -2.34 -6.69
CA PHE A 565 2.75 -1.97 -7.25
C PHE A 565 2.19 -2.97 -8.28
N GLY A 566 2.62 -4.24 -8.21
CA GLY A 566 2.30 -5.27 -9.21
C GLY A 566 3.02 -5.09 -10.54
N LYS A 567 4.08 -4.29 -10.58
CA LYS A 567 4.91 -4.02 -11.75
C LYS A 567 6.24 -4.75 -11.65
N PRO A 568 6.93 -4.98 -12.78
CA PRO A 568 8.29 -5.50 -12.75
C PRO A 568 9.24 -4.56 -11.99
N THR A 569 10.12 -5.10 -11.16
CA THR A 569 11.15 -4.32 -10.50
C THR A 569 12.32 -4.13 -11.45
N ILE A 570 12.54 -2.89 -11.87
CA ILE A 570 13.65 -2.47 -12.74
C ILE A 570 14.58 -1.58 -11.93
N VAL A 571 15.87 -1.85 -12.03
CA VAL A 571 16.91 -1.06 -11.35
C VAL A 571 17.94 -0.55 -12.38
N VAL A 572 18.61 0.55 -12.06
CA VAL A 572 19.79 0.98 -12.80
C VAL A 572 20.97 0.15 -12.27
N GLU A 573 21.56 -0.67 -13.13
CA GLU A 573 22.74 -1.47 -12.79
C GLU A 573 24.03 -0.72 -13.12
N ASP A 574 24.07 0.00 -14.27
CA ASP A 574 25.25 0.76 -14.68
C ASP A 574 24.87 1.92 -15.61
N GLY A 575 25.25 3.15 -15.28
CA GLY A 575 25.08 4.34 -16.10
C GLY A 575 26.26 4.59 -17.06
N ASN A 576 27.31 3.79 -16.98
CA ASN A 576 28.48 3.84 -17.86
C ASN A 576 28.79 2.49 -18.52
N TYR A 577 27.76 1.76 -18.87
CA TYR A 577 27.89 0.41 -19.41
C TYR A 577 28.82 0.36 -20.63
N ASN A 578 29.74 -0.61 -20.63
CA ASN A 578 30.83 -0.76 -21.61
C ASN A 578 31.78 0.44 -21.70
N ASN A 579 31.89 1.28 -20.67
CA ASN A 579 32.64 2.54 -20.68
C ASN A 579 32.27 3.47 -21.85
N ARG A 580 30.94 3.52 -22.18
CA ARG A 580 30.40 4.32 -23.29
C ARG A 580 29.28 5.25 -22.83
N ASN A 581 29.07 5.40 -21.54
CA ASN A 581 27.94 6.10 -20.96
C ASN A 581 26.58 5.56 -21.51
N GLU A 582 26.52 4.30 -21.89
CA GLU A 582 25.26 3.61 -22.17
C GLU A 582 24.58 3.28 -20.84
N LEU A 583 23.25 3.32 -20.78
CA LEU A 583 22.51 2.94 -19.60
C LEU A 583 22.28 1.44 -19.60
N LEU A 584 22.55 0.77 -18.49
CA LEU A 584 22.19 -0.61 -18.26
C LEU A 584 21.13 -0.68 -17.17
N LEU A 585 19.94 -1.13 -17.55
CA LEU A 585 18.85 -1.48 -16.66
C LEU A 585 18.84 -2.99 -16.41
N ALA A 586 18.40 -3.40 -15.25
CA ALA A 586 18.26 -4.81 -14.89
C ALA A 586 16.86 -5.09 -14.35
N HIS A 587 16.23 -6.14 -14.88
CA HIS A 587 14.97 -6.67 -14.39
C HIS A 587 15.23 -7.67 -13.26
N LYS A 588 14.87 -7.33 -12.02
CA LYS A 588 14.87 -8.29 -10.91
C LYS A 588 13.76 -9.32 -11.13
N TYR A 589 14.16 -10.46 -11.63
CA TYR A 589 13.24 -11.50 -12.10
C TYR A 589 12.69 -12.33 -10.93
N ASN A 590 11.40 -12.27 -10.72
CA ASN A 590 10.66 -12.99 -9.67
C ASN A 590 9.84 -14.18 -10.21
N GLY A 591 10.19 -14.72 -11.36
CA GLY A 591 9.44 -15.79 -12.03
C GLY A 591 8.42 -15.29 -13.06
N VAL A 592 8.18 -13.99 -13.16
CA VAL A 592 7.28 -13.34 -14.13
C VAL A 592 8.10 -12.65 -15.21
N MET A 593 7.87 -13.00 -16.48
CA MET A 593 8.55 -12.37 -17.62
C MET A 593 8.00 -10.97 -17.87
N LEU A 594 8.86 -10.09 -18.39
CA LEU A 594 8.41 -8.81 -18.95
C LEU A 594 7.50 -9.02 -20.16
N ASP A 595 6.50 -8.16 -20.32
CA ASP A 595 5.85 -7.97 -21.62
C ASP A 595 6.87 -7.33 -22.57
N ARG A 596 7.21 -8.09 -23.61
CA ARG A 596 8.29 -7.70 -24.52
C ARG A 596 7.99 -6.40 -25.24
N GLN A 597 6.76 -6.21 -25.72
CA GLN A 597 6.39 -5.00 -26.46
C GLN A 597 6.42 -3.78 -25.56
N GLN A 598 5.90 -3.88 -24.34
CA GLN A 598 5.95 -2.78 -23.36
C GLN A 598 7.38 -2.45 -22.95
N ALA A 599 8.24 -3.46 -22.79
CA ALA A 599 9.65 -3.25 -22.48
C ALA A 599 10.37 -2.51 -23.62
N GLU A 600 10.15 -2.93 -24.88
CA GLU A 600 10.71 -2.28 -26.07
C GLU A 600 10.22 -0.83 -26.19
N ASP A 601 8.91 -0.57 -26.06
CA ASP A 601 8.33 0.78 -26.11
C ASP A 601 8.83 1.67 -24.96
N THR A 602 9.14 1.10 -23.80
CA THR A 602 9.70 1.83 -22.65
C THR A 602 11.17 2.20 -22.90
N LEU A 603 11.96 1.28 -23.45
CA LEU A 603 13.37 1.56 -23.77
C LEU A 603 13.52 2.72 -24.76
N GLU A 604 12.63 2.81 -25.76
CA GLU A 604 12.61 3.97 -26.68
C GLU A 604 12.39 5.30 -25.94
N ARG A 605 11.52 5.31 -24.93
CA ARG A 605 11.24 6.51 -24.12
C ARG A 605 12.38 6.84 -23.16
N VAL A 606 12.98 5.84 -22.54
CA VAL A 606 14.13 6.02 -21.66
C VAL A 606 15.35 6.53 -22.43
N PHE A 607 15.51 6.13 -23.69
CA PHE A 607 16.55 6.68 -24.57
C PHE A 607 16.43 8.20 -24.73
N GLU A 608 15.22 8.72 -24.87
CA GLU A 608 15.00 10.19 -24.97
C GLU A 608 15.40 10.93 -23.68
N LEU A 609 15.31 10.26 -22.51
CA LEU A 609 15.67 10.78 -21.19
C LEU A 609 17.15 10.56 -20.82
N TRP A 610 17.82 9.61 -21.49
CA TRP A 610 19.24 9.31 -21.28
C TRP A 610 20.13 9.90 -22.35
N GLY A 611 19.61 10.08 -23.56
CA GLY A 611 20.30 10.64 -24.73
C GLY A 611 21.32 9.72 -25.38
N ARG A 612 21.47 8.48 -24.93
CA ARG A 612 22.41 7.47 -25.40
C ARG A 612 21.79 6.09 -25.39
N PRO A 613 22.42 5.06 -25.98
CA PRO A 613 21.88 3.72 -25.98
C PRO A 613 21.48 3.21 -24.58
N VAL A 614 20.34 2.51 -24.53
CA VAL A 614 19.77 1.92 -23.31
C VAL A 614 19.75 0.41 -23.48
N ASN A 615 20.19 -0.28 -22.47
CA ASN A 615 20.27 -1.73 -22.41
C ASN A 615 19.40 -2.25 -21.24
N LEU A 616 18.76 -3.40 -21.41
CA LEU A 616 17.96 -4.04 -20.37
C LEU A 616 18.31 -5.53 -20.28
N LYS A 617 18.87 -5.93 -19.14
CA LYS A 617 19.04 -7.36 -18.82
C LYS A 617 17.73 -7.93 -18.28
N THR A 618 17.33 -9.08 -18.77
CA THR A 618 16.14 -9.79 -18.29
C THR A 618 16.27 -11.29 -18.46
N ILE A 619 15.42 -12.06 -17.77
CA ILE A 619 15.28 -13.50 -17.92
C ILE A 619 13.95 -13.80 -18.60
N VAL A 620 13.97 -14.66 -19.60
CA VAL A 620 12.79 -15.11 -20.34
C VAL A 620 12.65 -16.63 -20.23
N LYS A 621 11.41 -17.11 -20.30
CA LYS A 621 11.08 -18.54 -20.37
C LYS A 621 10.87 -18.94 -21.81
N GLU A 622 11.73 -19.78 -22.36
CA GLU A 622 11.66 -20.25 -23.73
C GLU A 622 11.40 -21.75 -23.74
N LEU A 623 10.57 -22.20 -24.69
CA LEU A 623 10.33 -23.61 -24.94
C LEU A 623 11.16 -24.05 -26.17
N ASP A 624 12.08 -24.96 -25.97
CA ASP A 624 12.81 -25.59 -27.10
C ASP A 624 11.87 -26.52 -27.90
N GLU A 625 11.98 -26.51 -29.22
CA GLU A 625 11.23 -27.43 -30.10
C GLU A 625 11.45 -28.89 -29.72
N HIS A 626 12.67 -29.23 -29.26
CA HIS A 626 13.01 -30.59 -28.81
C HIS A 626 12.22 -30.96 -27.54
N ASP A 627 12.12 -30.07 -26.57
CA ASP A 627 11.42 -30.32 -25.32
C ASP A 627 9.91 -30.40 -25.51
N ILE A 628 9.37 -29.62 -26.44
CA ILE A 628 7.97 -29.75 -26.88
C ILE A 628 7.72 -31.15 -27.49
N GLU A 629 8.64 -31.67 -28.34
CA GLU A 629 8.50 -33.01 -28.92
C GLU A 629 8.64 -34.14 -27.88
N VAL A 630 9.56 -33.99 -26.92
CA VAL A 630 9.77 -34.94 -25.82
C VAL A 630 8.58 -34.97 -24.88
N ALA A 631 8.06 -33.81 -24.51
CA ALA A 631 6.89 -33.66 -23.66
C ALA A 631 5.64 -34.28 -24.30
N LYS A 632 5.41 -34.01 -25.60
CA LYS A 632 4.33 -34.66 -26.38
C LYS A 632 4.44 -36.16 -26.39
N ARG A 633 5.66 -36.72 -26.51
CA ARG A 633 5.89 -38.20 -26.50
C ARG A 633 5.64 -38.80 -25.10
N ARG A 634 5.81 -38.00 -24.03
CA ARG A 634 5.67 -38.48 -22.64
C ARG A 634 4.31 -38.13 -22.03
N ASP A 635 3.42 -37.50 -22.77
CA ASP A 635 2.12 -37.00 -22.33
C ASP A 635 2.26 -36.09 -21.08
N ARG A 636 3.26 -35.19 -21.14
CA ARG A 636 3.55 -34.17 -20.12
C ARG A 636 3.53 -32.82 -20.77
N GLU A 637 3.28 -31.78 -19.98
CA GLU A 637 3.49 -30.40 -20.42
C GLU A 637 5.01 -30.12 -20.49
N PRO A 638 5.47 -29.38 -21.53
CA PRO A 638 6.87 -29.01 -21.63
C PRO A 638 7.19 -27.96 -20.58
N GLU A 639 8.28 -28.12 -19.84
CA GLU A 639 8.80 -27.15 -18.92
C GLU A 639 9.68 -26.14 -19.69
N PRO A 640 9.40 -24.83 -19.62
CA PRO A 640 10.23 -23.83 -20.28
C PRO A 640 11.60 -23.70 -19.58
N GLU A 641 12.64 -23.47 -20.35
CA GLU A 641 13.96 -23.10 -19.82
C GLU A 641 14.07 -21.59 -19.61
N GLU A 642 14.67 -21.19 -18.50
CA GLU A 642 15.00 -19.81 -18.24
C GLU A 642 16.32 -19.43 -18.92
N ARG A 643 16.31 -18.32 -19.69
CA ARG A 643 17.47 -17.82 -20.44
C ARG A 643 17.64 -16.33 -20.27
N GLY A 644 18.89 -15.90 -20.13
CA GLY A 644 19.25 -14.48 -20.08
C GLY A 644 19.14 -13.82 -21.45
N LYS A 645 18.62 -12.62 -21.47
CA LYS A 645 18.55 -11.75 -22.66
C LYS A 645 19.01 -10.35 -22.33
N LEU A 646 19.73 -9.73 -23.28
CA LEU A 646 19.95 -8.31 -23.30
C LEU A 646 19.17 -7.69 -24.46
N ILE A 647 18.27 -6.78 -24.13
CA ILE A 647 17.51 -5.98 -25.08
C ILE A 647 18.18 -4.59 -25.13
N ARG A 648 18.54 -4.11 -26.32
CA ARG A 648 19.23 -2.83 -26.49
C ARG A 648 18.51 -1.99 -27.53
N TYR A 649 18.27 -0.73 -27.20
CA TYR A 649 17.84 0.31 -28.14
C TYR A 649 18.96 1.33 -28.31
N ASP A 650 19.32 1.64 -29.54
CA ASP A 650 20.43 2.54 -29.86
C ASP A 650 20.00 3.89 -30.48
N GLY A 651 18.70 4.14 -30.51
CA GLY A 651 18.09 5.31 -31.12
C GLY A 651 17.53 5.06 -32.52
N GLU A 652 17.85 3.92 -33.15
CA GLU A 652 17.33 3.53 -34.47
C GLU A 652 16.64 2.18 -34.46
N GLU A 653 17.26 1.16 -33.85
CA GLU A 653 16.72 -0.21 -33.84
C GLU A 653 16.84 -0.88 -32.47
N ILE A 654 15.92 -1.81 -32.22
CA ILE A 654 15.95 -2.70 -31.06
C ILE A 654 16.66 -3.98 -31.45
N THR A 655 17.70 -4.33 -30.70
CA THR A 655 18.45 -5.58 -30.87
C THR A 655 18.35 -6.42 -29.61
N THR A 656 18.33 -7.76 -29.77
CA THR A 656 18.30 -8.70 -28.65
C THR A 656 19.44 -9.69 -28.82
N ARG A 657 20.22 -9.92 -27.75
CA ARG A 657 21.25 -10.97 -27.71
C ARG A 657 21.03 -11.90 -26.52
N ASP A 658 21.47 -13.15 -26.67
CA ASP A 658 21.51 -14.08 -25.56
C ASP A 658 22.65 -13.72 -24.61
N LEU A 659 22.40 -13.94 -23.31
CA LEU A 659 23.38 -13.81 -22.24
C LEU A 659 23.68 -15.19 -21.66
N ASP A 660 24.92 -15.41 -21.24
CA ASP A 660 25.25 -16.58 -20.44
C ASP A 660 24.56 -16.49 -19.06
N TRP A 661 24.21 -17.64 -18.47
CA TRP A 661 23.48 -17.66 -17.20
C TRP A 661 24.22 -16.93 -16.08
N GLU A 662 25.54 -17.00 -16.07
CA GLU A 662 26.41 -16.31 -15.12
C GLU A 662 26.26 -14.77 -15.15
N GLU A 663 25.84 -14.20 -16.31
CA GLU A 663 25.59 -12.76 -16.45
C GLU A 663 24.24 -12.30 -15.87
N VAL A 664 23.30 -13.22 -15.58
CA VAL A 664 21.93 -12.92 -15.16
C VAL A 664 21.48 -13.69 -13.91
N GLU A 665 22.26 -14.64 -13.40
CA GLU A 665 21.85 -15.45 -12.25
C GLU A 665 21.58 -14.62 -10.99
N HIS A 666 22.30 -13.50 -10.83
CA HIS A 666 22.08 -12.55 -9.73
C HIS A 666 20.74 -11.80 -9.82
N LEU A 667 20.09 -11.82 -10.98
CA LEU A 667 18.77 -11.24 -11.20
C LEU A 667 17.64 -12.21 -10.88
N ALA A 668 17.95 -13.53 -10.85
CA ALA A 668 16.98 -14.57 -10.56
C ALA A 668 16.84 -14.72 -9.05
N ALA A 669 15.68 -14.37 -8.51
CA ALA A 669 15.34 -14.73 -7.15
C ALA A 669 15.18 -16.24 -7.02
N THR A 670 15.87 -16.87 -6.06
CA THR A 670 15.76 -18.31 -5.77
C THR A 670 14.42 -18.67 -5.13
N ASP A 671 13.84 -17.73 -4.40
CA ASP A 671 12.44 -17.68 -3.97
C ASP A 671 11.90 -16.33 -4.35
N VAL A 672 10.58 -16.18 -4.38
CA VAL A 672 9.97 -14.87 -4.59
C VAL A 672 10.42 -14.01 -3.40
N ASP A 673 11.54 -13.35 -3.60
CA ASP A 673 11.96 -12.31 -2.70
C ASP A 673 10.99 -11.16 -2.90
N TYR A 674 10.04 -11.08 -2.01
CA TYR A 674 9.09 -9.98 -1.95
C TYR A 674 9.76 -8.76 -1.34
N ASP A 675 11.02 -8.54 -1.56
CA ASP A 675 11.90 -7.44 -1.10
C ASP A 675 11.09 -6.28 -0.48
N THR A 676 10.43 -6.60 0.60
CA THR A 676 9.31 -5.87 1.16
C THR A 676 9.73 -5.03 2.33
N LYS A 677 10.93 -5.29 2.83
CA LYS A 677 11.54 -4.54 3.92
C LYS A 677 12.95 -4.17 3.52
N PRO A 678 13.37 -2.92 3.69
CA PRO A 678 14.78 -2.58 3.68
C PRO A 678 15.53 -3.48 4.66
N ASP A 679 16.71 -3.97 4.29
CA ASP A 679 17.55 -4.81 5.18
C ASP A 679 17.76 -4.18 6.57
N GLU A 680 17.71 -2.86 6.65
CA GLU A 680 17.79 -2.05 7.87
C GLU A 680 16.59 -2.26 8.81
N TRP A 681 15.45 -2.72 8.33
CA TRP A 681 14.25 -3.01 9.15
C TRP A 681 14.24 -4.44 9.70
N LEU A 682 15.13 -5.28 9.19
CA LEU A 682 15.32 -6.66 9.65
C LEU A 682 16.35 -6.79 10.79
N ALA A 683 17.06 -5.71 11.10
CA ALA A 683 17.99 -5.60 12.21
C ALA A 683 17.29 -5.04 13.45
#